data_4cd7371ab13235f6d205561cce8279de
#
_entry.id   4cd7371ab13235f6d205561cce8279de
#
_cell.length_a   1.000
_cell.length_b   1.000
_cell.length_c   1.000
_cell.angle_alpha   90.00
_cell.angle_beta   90.00
_cell.angle_gamma   90.00
#
_symmetry.space_group_name_H-M   'P 1'
#
loop_
_entity.id
_entity.type
_entity.pdbx_description
1 polymer ?
#
loop_
_entity_poly.entity_id
_entity_poly.type
_entity_poly.pdbx_seq_one_letter_code
_entity_poly.pdbx_strand_id
1 'polypeptide(L)'
;MPRPTFSKYLSYLGAAPASQGWGALLVYDRFRANRLLAQEHIQRLDNSGWLPRINFKKDTENNSWTQCSDLVLDKPRLSFVNSTISGSEALLSMNVISGVLTQLRQGDGGGQPEIIGYSVVNPLNGPAVRMGITLNDIGSSTIDKEGRVTLDLSKGFSYTFEADSWGELNNKLGEAIKVEFEKWGEADRVWELNVIKVIEGGLNPVRFSVRTHSMKNSKDINTVSEEERDEGAVLVGVAFDGFTVGGWPLEDGDMPYLLPSPEKIGDDPYTMSIIFHNEVWVRSGFWQMVSNIPGVANITVEKDQHEFYSTLTADVQLHSPGYTDHTIRSYGGYNFTTYKWPDLDFSGQFRIVHTGNVFSIDWTVATDTKELVVVFNGPNGDYRHEPDFNITIAVKTKLTISMVEEGDQLGEVVVKPGTVDVVYEMLAWGGEHSYINNHVITAFHDYIKPRLKNAVDRLSTKIEELAAAVKPINVLRLNSLLFRSDDVATPRKVVTPGDLAMLGDLAPRLTSFAVEPLEAKVSAAPGNTVTFQVKPAVVNEVAWSVKGLPGDSGAVGSIAQGVYTPPGIESLTDGYKRVIVTATANGNSSSAVVTVVADSVAVYPLFKVAQFSQDQNSRRYVLTGGDIDNALKWEMTSGSKGTIREVEDGDSDLVIPVDKNVRIYVSPPRSPGTGPIASRVHVDGVEVSAGPQKQTIDVMLPWTTTTGMIKTTKQRELAFKLALTYYDPDAQEDVELSPAETTWEVLKGTGKLDPATGIYTAGPDEGPYIIVAACENPEPSRLATWGFSAIPISRFDGYQAFVEHVRINSGQRKD
;
A
#
# COMPACT_ATOMS: atom_id res chain seq x y z
N MET A 1 10.65 -10.64 -12.93
CA MET A 1 11.67 -11.40 -12.17
C MET A 1 11.13 -11.57 -10.76
N PRO A 2 11.31 -12.72 -10.10
CA PRO A 2 11.01 -12.80 -8.69
C PRO A 2 11.84 -11.76 -7.92
N ARG A 3 11.44 -11.40 -6.71
CA ARG A 3 12.24 -10.52 -5.85
C ARG A 3 13.69 -10.97 -5.86
N PRO A 4 14.68 -10.06 -5.94
CA PRO A 4 16.08 -10.47 -5.96
C PRO A 4 16.41 -11.25 -4.68
N THR A 5 17.26 -12.26 -4.77
CA THR A 5 17.79 -12.92 -3.58
C THR A 5 18.54 -11.89 -2.74
N PHE A 6 18.58 -12.09 -1.43
CA PHE A 6 19.29 -11.20 -0.52
C PHE A 6 20.76 -10.98 -0.94
N SER A 7 21.45 -12.04 -1.39
CA SER A 7 22.82 -11.94 -1.89
C SER A 7 22.95 -11.06 -3.14
N LYS A 8 22.02 -11.15 -4.11
CA LYS A 8 22.02 -10.27 -5.29
C LYS A 8 21.76 -8.82 -4.91
N TYR A 9 20.86 -8.59 -3.96
CA TYR A 9 20.59 -7.26 -3.43
C TYR A 9 21.84 -6.63 -2.82
N LEU A 10 22.57 -7.38 -1.94
CA LEU A 10 23.84 -6.91 -1.37
C LEU A 10 24.90 -6.63 -2.43
N SER A 11 25.01 -7.51 -3.44
CA SER A 11 25.94 -7.30 -4.56
C SER A 11 25.63 -6.02 -5.33
N TYR A 12 24.36 -5.70 -5.52
CA TYR A 12 23.94 -4.45 -6.16
C TYR A 12 24.29 -3.22 -5.32
N LEU A 13 23.96 -3.23 -4.03
CA LEU A 13 24.28 -2.12 -3.12
C LEU A 13 25.79 -1.88 -2.93
N GLY A 14 26.63 -2.90 -3.17
CA GLY A 14 28.08 -2.81 -3.08
C GLY A 14 28.79 -2.53 -4.41
N ALA A 15 28.09 -2.52 -5.53
CA ALA A 15 28.69 -2.31 -6.86
C ALA A 15 28.79 -0.83 -7.24
N ALA A 16 27.82 -0.02 -6.85
CA ALA A 16 27.77 1.44 -7.07
C ALA A 16 26.69 2.04 -6.15
N PRO A 17 26.68 3.37 -5.90
CA PRO A 17 25.63 4.03 -5.13
C PRO A 17 24.22 3.73 -5.68
N ALA A 18 23.40 3.04 -4.90
CA ALA A 18 22.10 2.52 -5.31
C ALA A 18 20.98 3.55 -5.18
N SER A 19 21.21 4.64 -4.46
CA SER A 19 20.23 5.71 -4.19
C SER A 19 19.97 6.63 -5.40
N GLN A 20 20.57 6.40 -6.54
CA GLN A 20 20.47 7.22 -7.76
C GLN A 20 20.83 8.70 -7.51
N GLY A 21 21.76 8.96 -6.60
CA GLY A 21 22.18 10.31 -6.19
C GLY A 21 21.24 11.03 -5.23
N TRP A 22 20.12 10.40 -4.84
CA TRP A 22 19.29 10.88 -3.73
C TRP A 22 20.02 10.68 -2.40
N GLY A 23 19.86 11.60 -1.45
CA GLY A 23 20.43 11.46 -0.12
C GLY A 23 19.87 10.26 0.65
N ALA A 24 18.58 9.96 0.44
CA ALA A 24 17.96 8.70 0.83
C ALA A 24 16.95 8.26 -0.23
N LEU A 25 16.78 6.94 -0.36
CA LEU A 25 15.77 6.31 -1.20
C LEU A 25 14.93 5.37 -0.33
N LEU A 26 13.65 5.69 -0.21
CA LEU A 26 12.71 4.85 0.50
C LEU A 26 11.94 4.02 -0.49
N VAL A 27 11.78 2.76 -0.16
CA VAL A 27 11.12 1.75 -0.98
C VAL A 27 10.11 1.04 -0.11
N TYR A 28 8.86 1.02 -0.50
CA TYR A 28 7.84 0.23 0.16
C TYR A 28 6.95 -0.48 -0.87
N ASP A 29 6.61 -1.71 -0.56
CA ASP A 29 5.91 -2.58 -1.49
C ASP A 29 4.41 -2.28 -1.59
N ARG A 30 3.74 -2.96 -2.55
CA ARG A 30 2.30 -2.89 -2.76
C ARG A 30 1.51 -3.20 -1.49
N PHE A 31 1.89 -4.25 -0.77
CA PHE A 31 1.20 -4.63 0.47
C PHE A 31 1.20 -3.47 1.46
N ARG A 32 2.35 -2.79 1.60
CA ARG A 32 2.49 -1.63 2.47
C ARG A 32 1.64 -0.46 2.00
N ALA A 33 1.68 -0.11 0.70
CA ALA A 33 0.88 0.97 0.14
C ALA A 33 -0.62 0.71 0.33
N ASN A 34 -1.08 -0.51 0.03
CA ASN A 34 -2.48 -0.89 0.21
C ASN A 34 -2.91 -0.93 1.68
N ARG A 35 -2.02 -1.29 2.60
CA ARG A 35 -2.29 -1.26 4.03
C ARG A 35 -2.47 0.19 4.53
N LEU A 36 -1.68 1.14 4.03
CA LEU A 36 -1.87 2.57 4.33
C LEU A 36 -3.23 3.07 3.83
N LEU A 37 -3.59 2.74 2.59
CA LEU A 37 -4.89 3.10 2.03
C LEU A 37 -6.05 2.51 2.83
N ALA A 38 -5.93 1.25 3.27
CA ALA A 38 -6.94 0.61 4.11
C ALA A 38 -7.10 1.34 5.45
N GLN A 39 -6.03 1.76 6.08
CA GLN A 39 -6.09 2.48 7.35
C GLN A 39 -6.62 3.91 7.18
N GLU A 40 -6.23 4.60 6.12
CA GLU A 40 -6.82 5.89 5.77
C GLU A 40 -8.34 5.75 5.56
N HIS A 41 -8.78 4.67 4.89
CA HIS A 41 -10.18 4.35 4.73
C HIS A 41 -10.90 4.15 6.06
N ILE A 42 -10.34 3.33 6.97
CA ILE A 42 -10.91 3.10 8.31
C ILE A 42 -11.03 4.41 9.07
N GLN A 43 -10.03 5.28 9.03
CA GLN A 43 -10.07 6.57 9.69
C GLN A 43 -11.15 7.50 9.10
N ARG A 44 -11.32 7.52 7.77
CA ARG A 44 -12.38 8.28 7.11
C ARG A 44 -13.76 7.78 7.52
N LEU A 45 -13.96 6.46 7.50
CA LEU A 45 -15.21 5.85 7.96
C LEU A 45 -15.50 6.20 9.42
N ASP A 46 -14.49 6.21 10.29
CA ASP A 46 -14.63 6.54 11.70
C ASP A 46 -15.00 8.01 11.96
N ASN A 47 -14.52 8.92 11.12
CA ASN A 47 -14.76 10.37 11.26
C ASN A 47 -16.01 10.87 10.55
N SER A 48 -16.27 10.40 9.32
CA SER A 48 -17.34 10.91 8.45
C SER A 48 -18.46 9.91 8.16
N GLY A 49 -18.26 8.62 8.46
CA GLY A 49 -19.17 7.53 8.18
C GLY A 49 -18.93 6.92 6.82
N TRP A 50 -19.45 7.53 5.78
CA TRP A 50 -19.38 7.01 4.42
C TRP A 50 -18.65 7.96 3.48
N LEU A 51 -17.99 7.40 2.46
CA LEU A 51 -17.56 8.19 1.31
C LEU A 51 -18.79 8.76 0.58
N PRO A 52 -18.66 9.90 -0.14
CA PRO A 52 -19.77 10.45 -0.90
C PRO A 52 -20.38 9.41 -1.85
N ARG A 53 -21.72 9.33 -1.87
CA ARG A 53 -22.42 8.39 -2.75
C ARG A 53 -22.40 8.91 -4.19
N ILE A 54 -22.22 8.00 -5.13
CA ILE A 54 -22.18 8.31 -6.56
C ILE A 54 -23.55 8.07 -7.17
N ASN A 55 -24.08 9.10 -7.83
CA ASN A 55 -25.36 9.06 -8.50
C ASN A 55 -25.25 9.73 -9.87
N PHE A 56 -25.50 8.98 -10.94
CA PHE A 56 -25.53 9.54 -12.28
C PHE A 56 -26.46 8.76 -13.23
N LYS A 57 -26.83 9.42 -14.32
CA LYS A 57 -27.53 8.82 -15.47
C LYS A 57 -26.68 9.07 -16.71
N LYS A 58 -26.40 8.02 -17.46
CA LYS A 58 -25.56 8.10 -18.67
C LYS A 58 -26.25 7.48 -19.87
N ASP A 59 -26.22 8.19 -20.97
CA ASP A 59 -26.54 7.66 -22.29
C ASP A 59 -25.40 6.76 -22.76
N THR A 60 -25.72 5.54 -23.13
CA THR A 60 -24.75 4.47 -23.41
C THR A 60 -24.79 3.94 -24.85
N GLU A 61 -25.38 4.69 -25.79
CA GLU A 61 -25.56 4.34 -27.21
C GLU A 61 -26.67 3.33 -27.50
N ASN A 62 -26.95 3.12 -28.78
CA ASN A 62 -27.97 2.17 -29.24
C ASN A 62 -29.32 2.35 -28.53
N ASN A 63 -29.72 3.60 -28.30
CA ASN A 63 -30.92 3.93 -27.53
C ASN A 63 -30.95 3.33 -26.12
N SER A 64 -29.79 3.09 -25.51
CA SER A 64 -29.67 2.55 -24.15
C SER A 64 -29.16 3.59 -23.16
N TRP A 65 -29.58 3.44 -21.93
CA TRP A 65 -29.26 4.34 -20.81
C TRP A 65 -28.94 3.55 -19.58
N THR A 66 -27.96 4.02 -18.82
CA THR A 66 -27.61 3.41 -17.52
C THR A 66 -27.76 4.42 -16.40
N GLN A 67 -28.49 4.05 -15.37
CA GLN A 67 -28.53 4.77 -14.09
C GLN A 67 -27.74 4.01 -13.05
N CYS A 68 -26.84 4.72 -12.39
CA CYS A 68 -26.18 4.30 -11.17
C CYS A 68 -26.77 5.10 -10.01
N SER A 69 -27.27 4.41 -8.99
CA SER A 69 -27.92 5.04 -7.84
C SER A 69 -27.26 4.58 -6.54
N ASP A 70 -26.91 5.54 -5.69
CA ASP A 70 -26.39 5.31 -4.36
C ASP A 70 -25.15 4.41 -4.30
N LEU A 71 -24.29 4.46 -5.35
CA LEU A 71 -23.06 3.66 -5.33
C LEU A 71 -22.16 4.12 -4.20
N VAL A 72 -21.71 3.16 -3.39
CA VAL A 72 -20.74 3.34 -2.31
C VAL A 72 -19.47 2.61 -2.70
N LEU A 73 -18.37 3.35 -2.75
CA LEU A 73 -17.05 2.78 -3.02
C LEU A 73 -16.40 2.25 -1.76
N ASP A 74 -15.65 1.19 -1.91
CA ASP A 74 -14.73 0.68 -0.91
C ASP A 74 -13.38 1.42 -0.99
N LYS A 75 -12.41 1.02 -0.18
CA LYS A 75 -11.05 1.56 -0.19
C LYS A 75 -10.40 1.45 -1.57
N PRO A 76 -9.54 2.40 -1.94
CA PRO A 76 -8.67 2.25 -3.09
C PRO A 76 -7.61 1.18 -2.85
N ARG A 77 -7.27 0.43 -3.91
CA ARG A 77 -6.19 -0.55 -3.96
C ARG A 77 -5.27 -0.24 -5.13
N LEU A 78 -3.98 -0.18 -4.86
CA LEU A 78 -2.94 -0.01 -5.87
C LEU A 78 -2.51 -1.35 -6.45
N SER A 79 -2.32 -1.36 -7.77
CA SER A 79 -1.66 -2.39 -8.54
C SER A 79 -0.53 -1.77 -9.36
N PHE A 80 0.59 -2.47 -9.47
CA PHE A 80 1.76 -1.97 -10.18
C PHE A 80 2.00 -2.68 -11.51
N VAL A 81 1.01 -3.40 -12.02
CA VAL A 81 1.09 -4.15 -13.29
C VAL A 81 1.54 -3.30 -14.47
N ASN A 82 1.14 -2.04 -14.52
CA ASN A 82 1.47 -1.07 -15.58
C ASN A 82 2.37 0.07 -15.08
N SER A 83 3.00 -0.07 -13.92
CA SER A 83 3.84 0.99 -13.38
C SER A 83 5.15 1.11 -14.13
N THR A 84 5.63 2.36 -14.28
CA THR A 84 6.93 2.69 -14.88
C THR A 84 7.67 3.66 -13.98
N ILE A 85 8.99 3.47 -13.87
CA ILE A 85 9.84 4.35 -13.06
C ILE A 85 9.92 5.77 -13.62
N SER A 86 9.72 5.95 -14.91
CA SER A 86 9.73 7.25 -15.58
C SER A 86 8.44 8.04 -15.35
N GLY A 87 7.27 7.37 -15.25
CA GLY A 87 5.95 8.01 -15.24
C GLY A 87 5.31 8.18 -13.86
N SER A 88 5.76 7.47 -12.85
CA SER A 88 5.09 7.37 -11.54
C SER A 88 3.66 6.79 -11.62
N GLU A 89 3.39 6.02 -12.65
CA GLU A 89 2.06 5.49 -12.94
C GLU A 89 1.77 4.22 -12.13
N ALA A 90 0.54 4.07 -11.69
CA ALA A 90 0.01 2.85 -11.09
C ALA A 90 -1.45 2.67 -11.50
N LEU A 91 -1.96 1.46 -11.38
CA LEU A 91 -3.38 1.17 -11.53
C LEU A 91 -4.07 1.24 -10.17
N LEU A 92 -5.17 1.98 -10.08
CA LEU A 92 -6.03 2.03 -8.92
C LEU A 92 -7.32 1.29 -9.17
N SER A 93 -7.76 0.50 -8.20
CA SER A 93 -9.08 -0.16 -8.23
C SER A 93 -9.84 0.12 -6.93
N MET A 94 -11.17 0.32 -7.06
CA MET A 94 -12.10 0.46 -5.94
C MET A 94 -13.34 -0.37 -6.23
N ASN A 95 -13.67 -1.30 -5.34
CA ASN A 95 -14.91 -2.08 -5.48
C ASN A 95 -16.11 -1.24 -5.06
N VAL A 96 -17.24 -1.42 -5.75
CA VAL A 96 -18.54 -0.91 -5.28
C VAL A 96 -19.10 -1.91 -4.27
N ILE A 97 -19.52 -1.45 -3.11
CA ILE A 97 -20.03 -2.32 -2.04
C ILE A 97 -21.55 -2.21 -1.84
N SER A 98 -22.17 -1.20 -2.41
CA SER A 98 -23.61 -0.98 -2.34
C SER A 98 -24.05 -0.10 -3.50
N GLY A 99 -25.33 -0.14 -3.79
CA GLY A 99 -26.00 0.69 -4.80
C GLY A 99 -26.79 -0.16 -5.80
N VAL A 100 -27.37 0.52 -6.77
CA VAL A 100 -28.19 -0.11 -7.81
C VAL A 100 -27.77 0.37 -9.19
N LEU A 101 -27.62 -0.59 -10.11
CA LEU A 101 -27.44 -0.31 -11.52
C LEU A 101 -28.70 -0.75 -12.27
N THR A 102 -29.24 0.17 -13.07
CA THR A 102 -30.40 -0.09 -13.95
C THR A 102 -30.04 0.30 -15.36
N GLN A 103 -30.18 -0.61 -16.29
CA GLN A 103 -30.00 -0.36 -17.72
C GLN A 103 -31.36 -0.37 -18.42
N LEU A 104 -31.65 0.70 -19.11
CA LEU A 104 -32.87 0.85 -19.95
C LEU A 104 -32.51 0.90 -21.42
N ARG A 105 -33.35 0.35 -22.27
CA ARG A 105 -33.31 0.51 -23.71
C ARG A 105 -34.63 1.09 -24.19
N GLN A 106 -34.55 2.16 -25.00
CA GLN A 106 -35.69 2.72 -25.69
C GLN A 106 -36.01 1.85 -26.92
N GLY A 107 -37.20 1.36 -27.02
CA GLY A 107 -37.68 0.59 -28.18
C GLY A 107 -37.72 1.44 -29.46
N ASP A 108 -37.64 0.80 -30.62
CA ASP A 108 -37.80 1.44 -31.90
C ASP A 108 -39.25 1.95 -32.03
N GLY A 109 -39.42 3.26 -32.31
CA GLY A 109 -40.72 3.86 -32.44
C GLY A 109 -41.21 4.76 -31.31
N GLY A 110 -40.41 4.96 -30.26
CA GLY A 110 -40.68 5.96 -29.23
C GLY A 110 -41.56 5.54 -28.06
N GLY A 111 -41.81 4.22 -27.88
CA GLY A 111 -42.53 3.69 -26.71
C GLY A 111 -41.77 3.81 -25.39
N GLN A 112 -42.31 3.24 -24.30
CA GLN A 112 -41.65 3.28 -22.97
C GLN A 112 -40.33 2.48 -22.97
N PRO A 113 -39.26 3.00 -22.26
CA PRO A 113 -38.05 2.24 -22.10
C PRO A 113 -38.26 0.94 -21.31
N GLU A 114 -37.57 -0.14 -21.72
CA GLU A 114 -37.59 -1.42 -21.03
C GLU A 114 -36.29 -1.69 -20.29
N ILE A 115 -36.34 -2.37 -19.15
CA ILE A 115 -35.13 -2.80 -18.42
C ILE A 115 -34.45 -3.94 -19.19
N ILE A 116 -33.18 -3.72 -19.54
CA ILE A 116 -32.31 -4.74 -20.15
C ILE A 116 -31.21 -5.25 -19.20
N GLY A 117 -31.01 -4.63 -18.05
CA GLY A 117 -30.10 -5.06 -16.99
C GLY A 117 -30.49 -4.45 -15.66
N TYR A 118 -30.38 -5.23 -14.59
CA TYR A 118 -30.66 -4.78 -13.23
C TYR A 118 -29.75 -5.48 -12.22
N SER A 119 -29.18 -4.72 -11.32
CA SER A 119 -28.31 -5.25 -10.27
C SER A 119 -28.42 -4.44 -9.00
N VAL A 120 -28.54 -5.15 -7.88
CA VAL A 120 -28.34 -4.59 -6.54
C VAL A 120 -26.97 -5.06 -6.08
N VAL A 121 -26.08 -4.10 -5.84
CA VAL A 121 -24.69 -4.39 -5.50
C VAL A 121 -24.57 -4.84 -4.06
N ASN A 122 -23.79 -5.91 -3.85
CA ASN A 122 -23.50 -6.48 -2.53
C ASN A 122 -21.98 -6.38 -2.24
N PRO A 123 -21.56 -6.16 -0.97
CA PRO A 123 -20.14 -6.05 -0.60
C PRO A 123 -19.28 -7.27 -0.96
N LEU A 124 -19.88 -8.45 -1.15
CA LEU A 124 -19.15 -9.66 -1.51
C LEU A 124 -18.73 -9.70 -2.98
N ASN A 125 -19.47 -9.04 -3.88
CA ASN A 125 -19.29 -9.19 -5.32
C ASN A 125 -19.63 -7.94 -6.15
N GLY A 126 -19.40 -6.76 -5.65
CA GLY A 126 -19.67 -5.54 -6.45
C GLY A 126 -18.65 -5.34 -7.57
N PRO A 127 -19.04 -4.72 -8.69
CA PRO A 127 -18.13 -4.38 -9.78
C PRO A 127 -17.04 -3.39 -9.33
N ALA A 128 -15.91 -3.38 -10.05
CA ALA A 128 -14.79 -2.50 -9.73
C ALA A 128 -14.77 -1.25 -10.63
N VAL A 129 -14.42 -0.12 -10.02
CA VAL A 129 -13.95 1.08 -10.73
C VAL A 129 -12.44 0.98 -10.83
N ARG A 130 -11.88 1.11 -12.04
CA ARG A 130 -10.42 1.10 -12.26
C ARG A 130 -10.00 2.37 -12.99
N MET A 131 -8.80 2.84 -12.68
CA MET A 131 -8.21 4.01 -13.34
C MET A 131 -6.69 3.95 -13.25
N GLY A 132 -6.02 4.48 -14.27
CA GLY A 132 -4.61 4.80 -14.17
C GLY A 132 -4.44 6.05 -13.31
N ILE A 133 -3.45 6.07 -12.45
CA ILE A 133 -3.11 7.21 -11.62
C ILE A 133 -1.63 7.52 -11.73
N THR A 134 -1.28 8.77 -11.48
CA THR A 134 0.09 9.20 -11.23
C THR A 134 0.20 9.61 -9.77
N LEU A 135 1.16 9.05 -9.04
CA LEU A 135 1.42 9.47 -7.66
C LEU A 135 1.99 10.89 -7.67
N ASN A 136 1.29 11.80 -7.03
CA ASN A 136 1.72 13.19 -6.96
C ASN A 136 2.59 13.42 -5.73
N ASP A 137 3.68 14.18 -5.93
CA ASP A 137 4.46 14.78 -4.86
C ASP A 137 4.02 16.25 -4.70
N ILE A 138 3.42 16.57 -3.56
CA ILE A 138 3.10 17.96 -3.20
C ILE A 138 4.25 18.48 -2.34
N GLY A 139 5.06 19.39 -2.91
CA GLY A 139 6.19 20.00 -2.20
C GLY A 139 7.45 20.22 -3.02
N SER A 140 7.40 20.12 -4.35
CA SER A 140 8.59 20.11 -5.23
C SER A 140 9.29 21.47 -5.42
N SER A 141 8.83 22.58 -4.88
CA SER A 141 9.46 23.87 -5.24
C SER A 141 9.56 24.94 -4.16
N THR A 142 8.91 24.81 -3.02
CA THR A 142 9.08 25.74 -1.90
C THR A 142 8.83 25.01 -0.60
N ILE A 143 9.77 25.12 0.32
CA ILE A 143 9.81 24.56 1.65
C ILE A 143 8.56 25.00 2.45
N ASP A 144 7.41 24.45 2.16
CA ASP A 144 6.42 24.24 3.18
C ASP A 144 6.92 23.09 4.04
N LYS A 145 6.88 23.26 5.34
CA LYS A 145 7.49 22.37 6.35
C LYS A 145 7.01 20.92 6.32
N GLU A 146 6.18 20.54 5.37
CA GLU A 146 5.63 19.18 5.21
C GLU A 146 5.54 18.83 3.72
N GLY A 147 6.19 17.74 3.33
CA GLY A 147 6.02 17.12 2.01
C GLY A 147 4.95 16.02 2.07
N ARG A 148 4.02 15.99 1.11
CA ARG A 148 2.95 14.99 1.06
C ARG A 148 3.01 14.18 -0.21
N VAL A 149 2.96 12.86 -0.08
CA VAL A 149 2.72 11.93 -1.18
C VAL A 149 1.24 11.62 -1.20
N THR A 150 0.54 12.01 -2.26
CA THR A 150 -0.91 11.89 -2.34
C THR A 150 -1.37 11.17 -3.60
N LEU A 151 -2.57 10.62 -3.49
CA LEU A 151 -3.36 10.03 -4.55
C LEU A 151 -4.62 10.88 -4.70
N ASP A 152 -4.81 11.54 -5.83
CA ASP A 152 -6.02 12.31 -6.14
C ASP A 152 -6.91 11.54 -7.13
N LEU A 153 -8.07 11.07 -6.66
CA LEU A 153 -9.01 10.29 -7.47
C LEU A 153 -9.49 11.02 -8.73
N SER A 154 -9.50 12.36 -8.75
CA SER A 154 -9.94 13.15 -9.92
C SER A 154 -8.85 13.32 -10.98
N LYS A 155 -7.59 13.01 -10.66
CA LYS A 155 -6.43 13.18 -11.56
C LYS A 155 -6.07 11.91 -12.32
N GLY A 156 -6.83 10.85 -12.15
CA GLY A 156 -6.63 9.61 -12.89
C GLY A 156 -6.91 9.76 -14.39
N PHE A 157 -6.52 8.74 -15.13
CA PHE A 157 -6.76 8.58 -16.56
C PHE A 157 -7.31 7.18 -16.87
N SER A 158 -7.90 7.00 -18.05
CA SER A 158 -8.43 5.70 -18.49
C SER A 158 -9.40 5.05 -17.49
N TYR A 159 -10.38 5.83 -17.03
CA TYR A 159 -11.38 5.32 -16.08
C TYR A 159 -12.26 4.26 -16.73
N THR A 160 -12.45 3.16 -16.01
CA THR A 160 -13.36 2.07 -16.37
C THR A 160 -14.23 1.69 -15.18
N PHE A 161 -15.47 1.31 -15.45
CA PHE A 161 -16.33 0.72 -14.43
C PHE A 161 -16.80 -0.65 -14.92
N GLU A 162 -16.31 -1.73 -14.34
CA GLU A 162 -16.52 -3.13 -14.76
C GLU A 162 -17.95 -3.61 -14.49
N ALA A 163 -18.93 -2.86 -15.01
CA ALA A 163 -20.34 -3.10 -14.79
C ALA A 163 -20.99 -3.99 -15.86
N ASP A 164 -20.30 -4.25 -16.97
CA ASP A 164 -20.81 -5.06 -18.08
C ASP A 164 -19.70 -5.93 -18.71
N SER A 165 -20.11 -6.93 -19.46
CA SER A 165 -19.21 -7.86 -20.17
C SER A 165 -18.37 -7.17 -21.26
N TRP A 166 -18.79 -5.98 -21.73
CA TRP A 166 -18.20 -5.29 -22.88
C TRP A 166 -17.51 -3.98 -22.46
N GLY A 167 -16.29 -3.77 -22.97
CA GLY A 167 -15.43 -2.67 -22.56
C GLY A 167 -15.95 -1.28 -22.89
N GLU A 168 -16.69 -1.12 -23.99
CA GLU A 168 -17.18 0.21 -24.42
C GLU A 168 -18.14 0.86 -23.40
N LEU A 169 -19.11 0.09 -22.90
CA LEU A 169 -20.01 0.56 -21.85
C LEU A 169 -19.23 0.88 -20.56
N ASN A 170 -18.30 0.01 -20.18
CA ASN A 170 -17.47 0.19 -18.98
C ASN A 170 -16.64 1.47 -19.02
N ASN A 171 -16.09 1.85 -20.18
CA ASN A 171 -15.36 3.10 -20.36
C ASN A 171 -16.29 4.32 -20.22
N LYS A 172 -17.49 4.31 -20.82
CA LYS A 172 -18.45 5.41 -20.70
C LYS A 172 -18.93 5.63 -19.28
N LEU A 173 -19.15 4.55 -18.54
CA LEU A 173 -19.52 4.62 -17.12
C LEU A 173 -18.35 5.09 -16.26
N GLY A 174 -17.13 4.67 -16.59
CA GLY A 174 -15.90 5.13 -15.92
C GLY A 174 -15.70 6.64 -16.06
N GLU A 175 -15.88 7.19 -17.26
CA GLU A 175 -15.84 8.64 -17.49
C GLU A 175 -16.94 9.40 -16.69
N ALA A 176 -18.12 8.82 -16.54
CA ALA A 176 -19.15 9.43 -15.69
C ALA A 176 -18.74 9.43 -14.20
N ILE A 177 -18.09 8.39 -13.72
CA ILE A 177 -17.56 8.33 -12.35
C ILE A 177 -16.43 9.36 -12.14
N LYS A 178 -15.56 9.58 -13.12
CA LYS A 178 -14.57 10.64 -13.06
C LYS A 178 -15.21 12.01 -12.81
N VAL A 179 -16.28 12.34 -13.55
CA VAL A 179 -17.02 13.58 -13.35
C VAL A 179 -17.59 13.69 -11.93
N GLU A 180 -18.00 12.58 -11.32
CA GLU A 180 -18.45 12.58 -9.92
C GLU A 180 -17.27 12.83 -8.96
N PHE A 181 -16.11 12.22 -9.17
CA PHE A 181 -14.90 12.49 -8.36
C PHE A 181 -14.46 13.96 -8.43
N GLU A 182 -14.60 14.61 -9.60
CA GLU A 182 -14.29 16.03 -9.77
C GLU A 182 -15.19 16.95 -8.93
N LYS A 183 -16.40 16.49 -8.59
CA LYS A 183 -17.36 17.22 -7.73
C LYS A 183 -17.04 17.06 -6.24
N TRP A 184 -16.30 16.03 -5.87
CA TRP A 184 -15.96 15.79 -4.47
C TRP A 184 -15.00 16.83 -3.92
N GLY A 185 -15.14 17.16 -2.63
CA GLY A 185 -14.16 17.99 -1.92
C GLY A 185 -12.78 17.31 -1.87
N GLU A 186 -11.75 18.11 -1.67
CA GLU A 186 -10.36 17.61 -1.56
C GLU A 186 -10.24 16.55 -0.42
N ALA A 187 -10.90 16.78 0.70
CA ALA A 187 -10.91 15.86 1.84
C ALA A 187 -11.44 14.46 1.48
N ASP A 188 -12.33 14.35 0.49
CA ASP A 188 -12.93 13.08 0.09
C ASP A 188 -12.13 12.39 -1.04
N ARG A 189 -11.64 13.16 -2.01
CA ARG A 189 -10.98 12.63 -3.22
C ARG A 189 -9.47 12.48 -3.12
N VAL A 190 -8.80 13.23 -2.23
CA VAL A 190 -7.35 13.15 -2.05
C VAL A 190 -7.02 12.21 -0.89
N TRP A 191 -6.23 11.18 -1.19
CA TRP A 191 -5.79 10.17 -0.23
C TRP A 191 -4.31 10.33 0.04
N GLU A 192 -3.95 10.38 1.31
CA GLU A 192 -2.59 10.58 1.75
C GLU A 192 -1.89 9.25 1.94
N LEU A 193 -0.83 9.02 1.15
CA LEU A 193 0.02 7.84 1.26
C LEU A 193 1.17 8.08 2.25
N ASN A 194 1.65 9.33 2.32
CA ASN A 194 2.79 9.66 3.15
C ASN A 194 2.89 11.16 3.42
N VAL A 195 3.52 11.54 4.56
CA VAL A 195 3.85 12.93 4.92
C VAL A 195 5.31 12.98 5.36
N ILE A 196 6.08 13.84 4.75
CA ILE A 196 7.47 14.12 5.12
C ILE A 196 7.51 15.37 6.00
N LYS A 197 7.98 15.24 7.24
CA LYS A 197 8.09 16.35 8.18
C LYS A 197 9.54 16.81 8.31
N VAL A 198 9.75 18.11 8.41
CA VAL A 198 11.06 18.71 8.74
C VAL A 198 11.29 18.64 10.26
N ILE A 199 12.47 18.14 10.68
CA ILE A 199 12.85 18.00 12.09
C ILE A 199 14.01 18.95 12.39
N GLU A 200 13.89 19.74 13.44
CA GLU A 200 14.96 20.62 13.88
C GLU A 200 16.19 19.82 14.36
N GLY A 201 17.37 20.19 13.85
CA GLY A 201 18.68 19.66 14.30
C GLY A 201 19.13 18.35 13.69
N GLY A 202 18.59 17.93 12.54
CA GLY A 202 18.97 16.70 11.82
C GLY A 202 19.26 16.92 10.34
N LEU A 203 19.35 15.84 9.58
CA LEU A 203 19.32 15.87 8.11
C LEU A 203 17.96 16.39 7.65
N ASN A 204 17.91 17.63 7.19
CA ASN A 204 16.66 18.25 6.76
C ASN A 204 16.39 17.94 5.29
N PRO A 205 15.26 17.28 4.95
CA PRO A 205 14.86 17.12 3.57
C PRO A 205 14.52 18.49 2.95
N VAL A 206 15.07 18.73 1.77
CA VAL A 206 14.84 19.97 1.00
C VAL A 206 14.04 19.71 -0.26
N ARG A 207 14.04 18.46 -0.74
CA ARG A 207 13.31 18.02 -1.92
C ARG A 207 13.06 16.51 -1.86
N PHE A 208 11.93 16.09 -2.40
CA PHE A 208 11.66 14.67 -2.65
C PHE A 208 11.02 14.47 -4.02
N SER A 209 11.04 13.24 -4.50
CA SER A 209 10.37 12.84 -5.73
C SER A 209 9.87 11.40 -5.61
N VAL A 210 8.67 11.15 -6.13
CA VAL A 210 8.01 9.84 -6.06
C VAL A 210 8.08 9.15 -7.41
N ARG A 211 8.33 7.83 -7.39
CA ARG A 211 8.25 6.96 -8.56
C ARG A 211 7.59 5.66 -8.19
N THR A 212 7.09 4.98 -9.20
CA THR A 212 6.60 3.60 -9.08
C THR A 212 7.53 2.67 -9.83
N HIS A 213 7.72 1.47 -9.33
CA HIS A 213 8.59 0.48 -9.95
C HIS A 213 7.90 -0.88 -9.94
N SER A 214 7.61 -1.43 -11.11
CA SER A 214 7.09 -2.78 -11.23
C SER A 214 8.19 -3.80 -10.89
N MET A 215 7.84 -4.86 -10.19
CA MET A 215 8.76 -5.98 -9.97
C MET A 215 9.18 -6.65 -11.27
N LYS A 216 8.44 -6.43 -12.37
CA LYS A 216 8.71 -6.98 -13.70
C LYS A 216 8.92 -5.93 -14.76
N ASN A 217 9.89 -6.22 -15.62
CA ASN A 217 9.92 -5.66 -16.96
C ASN A 217 8.67 -6.17 -17.71
N SER A 218 7.87 -5.26 -18.23
CA SER A 218 6.61 -5.49 -18.95
C SER A 218 6.70 -6.45 -20.17
N LYS A 219 7.89 -6.98 -20.48
CA LYS A 219 8.14 -7.86 -21.63
C LYS A 219 7.84 -9.35 -21.40
N ASP A 220 7.64 -9.79 -20.14
CA ASP A 220 7.46 -11.22 -19.81
C ASP A 220 6.13 -11.54 -19.09
N ILE A 221 5.05 -10.92 -19.53
CA ILE A 221 3.70 -11.09 -18.96
C ILE A 221 3.22 -12.56 -18.92
N ASN A 222 3.76 -13.42 -19.80
CA ASN A 222 3.26 -14.79 -19.97
C ASN A 222 3.91 -15.85 -19.06
N THR A 223 4.91 -15.52 -18.25
CA THR A 223 5.70 -16.51 -17.48
C THR A 223 5.55 -16.41 -15.97
N VAL A 224 4.62 -15.62 -15.45
CA VAL A 224 4.57 -15.23 -14.05
C VAL A 224 3.18 -15.38 -13.46
N SER A 225 3.10 -15.84 -12.21
CA SER A 225 1.86 -15.92 -11.45
C SER A 225 1.12 -14.57 -11.39
N GLU A 226 -0.20 -14.59 -11.25
CA GLU A 226 -1.01 -13.36 -11.15
C GLU A 226 -0.58 -12.47 -9.99
N GLU A 227 -0.19 -13.08 -8.85
CA GLU A 227 0.31 -12.37 -7.68
C GLU A 227 1.61 -11.61 -7.97
N GLU A 228 2.53 -12.23 -8.73
CA GLU A 228 3.78 -11.58 -9.11
C GLU A 228 3.59 -10.49 -10.18
N ARG A 229 2.59 -10.58 -11.04
CA ARG A 229 2.28 -9.57 -12.07
C ARG A 229 1.89 -8.23 -11.48
N ASP A 230 1.21 -8.24 -10.36
CA ASP A 230 0.67 -7.07 -9.69
C ASP A 230 1.68 -6.44 -8.70
N GLU A 231 2.79 -7.14 -8.41
CA GLU A 231 3.80 -6.68 -7.47
C GLU A 231 4.61 -5.48 -7.99
N GLY A 232 4.90 -4.58 -7.08
CA GLY A 232 5.71 -3.41 -7.32
C GLY A 232 5.96 -2.61 -6.05
N ALA A 233 6.69 -1.53 -6.20
CA ALA A 233 7.08 -0.67 -5.11
C ALA A 233 6.82 0.81 -5.42
N VAL A 234 6.53 1.58 -4.38
CA VAL A 234 6.63 3.03 -4.38
C VAL A 234 8.03 3.40 -3.94
N LEU A 235 8.69 4.23 -4.74
CA LEU A 235 10.02 4.78 -4.48
C LEU A 235 9.88 6.26 -4.10
N VAL A 236 10.52 6.68 -3.02
CA VAL A 236 10.58 8.09 -2.63
C VAL A 236 12.03 8.50 -2.48
N GLY A 237 12.54 9.27 -3.46
CA GLY A 237 13.86 9.89 -3.39
C GLY A 237 13.81 11.16 -2.54
N VAL A 238 14.71 11.27 -1.57
CA VAL A 238 14.80 12.41 -0.64
C VAL A 238 16.17 13.06 -0.77
N ALA A 239 16.20 14.36 -1.04
CA ALA A 239 17.42 15.16 -1.01
C ALA A 239 17.48 15.92 0.32
N PHE A 240 18.69 15.99 0.93
CA PHE A 240 18.96 16.70 2.15
C PHE A 240 19.72 18.00 1.87
N ASP A 241 19.62 18.96 2.80
CA ASP A 241 20.36 20.21 2.71
C ASP A 241 21.88 19.97 2.69
N GLY A 242 22.57 20.64 1.76
CA GLY A 242 24.02 20.46 1.54
C GLY A 242 24.43 19.24 0.70
N PHE A 243 23.47 18.45 0.19
CA PHE A 243 23.71 17.30 -0.67
C PHE A 243 23.10 17.47 -2.07
N THR A 244 23.59 16.70 -3.05
CA THR A 244 23.06 16.74 -4.41
C THR A 244 21.63 16.19 -4.49
N VAL A 245 20.86 16.70 -5.45
CA VAL A 245 19.55 16.15 -5.77
C VAL A 245 19.74 15.02 -6.77
N GLY A 246 19.18 13.84 -6.47
CA GLY A 246 19.26 12.65 -7.31
C GLY A 246 18.45 12.76 -8.60
N GLY A 247 18.56 11.73 -9.43
CA GLY A 247 17.79 11.53 -10.65
C GLY A 247 17.07 10.18 -10.64
N TRP A 248 16.38 9.87 -11.74
CA TRP A 248 15.70 8.59 -11.92
C TRP A 248 16.15 7.96 -13.24
N PRO A 249 16.27 6.63 -13.34
CA PRO A 249 16.50 5.95 -14.58
C PRO A 249 15.41 6.23 -15.62
N LEU A 250 15.75 6.16 -16.87
CA LEU A 250 14.79 6.34 -17.98
C LEU A 250 13.96 5.08 -18.22
N GLU A 251 14.54 3.91 -17.96
CA GLU A 251 13.89 2.62 -18.16
C GLU A 251 13.90 1.80 -16.86
N ASP A 252 12.85 1.01 -16.63
CA ASP A 252 12.71 0.12 -15.48
C ASP A 252 13.84 -0.91 -15.38
N GLY A 253 14.42 -1.30 -16.52
CA GLY A 253 15.53 -2.25 -16.57
C GLY A 253 16.86 -1.74 -16.03
N ASP A 254 17.00 -0.42 -15.88
CA ASP A 254 18.23 0.23 -15.42
C ASP A 254 18.35 0.22 -13.88
N MET A 255 17.29 -0.18 -13.18
CA MET A 255 17.24 -0.27 -11.73
C MET A 255 16.65 -1.61 -11.30
N PRO A 256 17.34 -2.41 -10.48
CA PRO A 256 16.77 -3.64 -9.96
C PRO A 256 15.67 -3.35 -8.93
N TYR A 257 14.79 -4.33 -8.72
CA TYR A 257 13.80 -4.23 -7.66
C TYR A 257 14.49 -4.21 -6.28
N LEU A 258 14.23 -3.18 -5.47
CA LEU A 258 14.99 -2.87 -4.25
C LEU A 258 14.41 -3.47 -2.97
N LEU A 259 13.48 -4.41 -3.07
CA LEU A 259 12.98 -5.22 -1.96
C LEU A 259 13.41 -6.68 -2.18
N PRO A 260 14.40 -7.18 -1.42
CA PRO A 260 14.87 -8.54 -1.60
C PRO A 260 13.91 -9.57 -0.98
N SER A 261 14.08 -10.83 -1.41
CA SER A 261 13.55 -11.98 -0.69
C SER A 261 14.23 -12.10 0.67
N PRO A 262 13.57 -12.65 1.70
CA PRO A 262 14.19 -12.88 3.00
C PRO A 262 15.37 -13.85 2.87
N GLU A 263 16.30 -13.80 3.84
CA GLU A 263 17.47 -14.68 3.85
C GLU A 263 17.11 -16.14 4.04
N LYS A 264 16.12 -16.40 4.89
CA LYS A 264 15.66 -17.76 5.20
C LYS A 264 14.35 -18.03 4.47
N ILE A 265 14.25 -19.22 3.91
CA ILE A 265 13.00 -19.70 3.30
C ILE A 265 11.95 -19.87 4.41
N GLY A 266 10.80 -19.23 4.23
CA GLY A 266 9.68 -19.26 5.18
C GLY A 266 9.58 -18.04 6.08
N ASP A 267 10.57 -17.15 6.09
CA ASP A 267 10.44 -15.85 6.73
C ASP A 267 9.55 -14.93 5.89
N ASP A 268 8.85 -14.00 6.56
CA ASP A 268 8.03 -12.99 5.89
C ASP A 268 8.88 -12.09 4.97
N PRO A 269 8.37 -11.72 3.79
CA PRO A 269 9.02 -10.79 2.88
C PRO A 269 9.26 -9.43 3.54
N TYR A 270 10.34 -8.74 3.17
CA TYR A 270 10.54 -7.35 3.54
C TYR A 270 9.52 -6.46 2.82
N THR A 271 8.85 -5.59 3.56
CA THR A 271 7.88 -4.64 3.02
C THR A 271 8.42 -3.24 2.88
N MET A 272 9.66 -3.03 3.38
CA MET A 272 10.37 -1.76 3.35
C MET A 272 11.87 -1.95 3.13
N SER A 273 12.46 -1.03 2.37
CA SER A 273 13.90 -0.78 2.32
C SER A 273 14.16 0.72 2.36
N ILE A 274 15.06 1.18 3.23
CA ILE A 274 15.55 2.55 3.25
C ILE A 274 17.02 2.51 2.93
N ILE A 275 17.43 3.16 1.84
CA ILE A 275 18.81 3.20 1.35
C ILE A 275 19.32 4.63 1.52
N PHE A 276 20.33 4.80 2.38
CA PHE A 276 21.03 6.07 2.52
C PHE A 276 22.23 6.08 1.62
N HIS A 277 22.37 7.14 0.86
CA HIS A 277 23.57 7.40 0.09
C HIS A 277 24.78 7.42 1.01
N ASN A 278 25.82 6.73 0.62
CA ASN A 278 27.05 6.61 1.38
C ASN A 278 27.62 7.97 1.82
N GLU A 279 27.59 9.00 0.97
CA GLU A 279 28.05 10.35 1.30
C GLU A 279 27.32 10.95 2.50
N VAL A 280 25.98 10.73 2.57
CA VAL A 280 25.16 11.35 3.62
C VAL A 280 25.58 10.89 5.01
N TRP A 281 25.67 9.57 5.22
CA TRP A 281 26.03 9.07 6.55
C TRP A 281 27.51 9.20 6.87
N VAL A 282 28.42 9.20 5.88
CA VAL A 282 29.84 9.47 6.11
C VAL A 282 30.03 10.93 6.53
N ARG A 283 29.43 11.89 5.83
CA ARG A 283 29.59 13.33 6.14
C ARG A 283 28.83 13.75 7.39
N SER A 284 27.58 13.31 7.56
CA SER A 284 26.78 13.70 8.72
C SER A 284 27.15 12.99 10.02
N GLY A 285 27.66 11.76 9.92
CA GLY A 285 28.10 10.96 11.06
C GLY A 285 29.60 11.11 11.34
N PHE A 286 30.42 10.48 10.50
CA PHE A 286 31.87 10.37 10.79
C PHE A 286 32.63 11.68 10.64
N TRP A 287 32.29 12.54 9.68
CA TRP A 287 32.93 13.86 9.56
C TRP A 287 32.70 14.71 10.81
N GLN A 288 31.46 14.78 11.31
CA GLN A 288 31.18 15.54 12.54
C GLN A 288 31.89 14.94 13.76
N MET A 289 31.95 13.62 13.85
CA MET A 289 32.69 12.93 14.88
C MET A 289 34.17 13.37 14.88
N VAL A 290 34.83 13.27 13.73
CA VAL A 290 36.27 13.58 13.59
C VAL A 290 36.54 15.08 13.80
N SER A 291 35.68 15.98 13.34
CA SER A 291 35.81 17.42 13.52
C SER A 291 35.74 17.87 14.99
N ASN A 292 35.14 17.06 15.85
CA ASN A 292 35.07 17.33 17.29
C ASN A 292 36.33 16.85 18.08
N ILE A 293 37.27 16.19 17.42
CA ILE A 293 38.54 15.78 18.05
C ILE A 293 39.43 17.02 18.19
N PRO A 294 39.89 17.40 19.39
CA PRO A 294 40.79 18.53 19.56
C PRO A 294 42.08 18.32 18.75
N GLY A 295 42.55 19.37 18.07
CA GLY A 295 43.77 19.35 17.25
C GLY A 295 43.62 18.67 15.87
N VAL A 296 42.42 18.34 15.45
CA VAL A 296 42.15 17.83 14.11
C VAL A 296 42.01 18.99 13.11
N ALA A 297 42.63 18.81 11.95
CA ALA A 297 42.54 19.72 10.79
C ALA A 297 42.55 18.95 9.47
N ASN A 298 42.28 19.65 8.36
CA ASN A 298 42.40 19.13 7.00
C ASN A 298 41.67 17.80 6.77
N ILE A 299 40.42 17.71 7.22
CA ILE A 299 39.60 16.51 7.02
C ILE A 299 39.28 16.33 5.53
N THR A 300 39.65 15.19 4.96
CA THR A 300 39.39 14.81 3.59
C THR A 300 38.64 13.50 3.52
N VAL A 301 37.84 13.33 2.48
CA VAL A 301 37.10 12.08 2.23
C VAL A 301 37.34 11.68 0.79
N GLU A 302 37.76 10.44 0.60
CA GLU A 302 38.13 9.86 -0.70
C GLU A 302 37.12 8.78 -1.11
N LYS A 303 36.85 8.72 -2.40
CA LYS A 303 36.04 7.67 -3.02
C LYS A 303 36.92 6.48 -3.44
N ASP A 304 36.35 5.29 -3.34
CA ASP A 304 36.96 4.06 -3.90
C ASP A 304 36.62 3.89 -5.40
N GLN A 305 37.04 2.77 -5.97
CA GLN A 305 36.78 2.41 -7.37
C GLN A 305 35.28 2.21 -7.71
N HIS A 306 34.43 2.08 -6.70
CA HIS A 306 32.99 1.92 -6.81
C HIS A 306 32.21 3.22 -6.53
N GLU A 307 32.91 4.37 -6.50
CA GLU A 307 32.35 5.69 -6.23
C GLU A 307 31.80 5.89 -4.80
N PHE A 308 32.08 4.97 -3.86
CA PHE A 308 31.71 5.15 -2.47
C PHE A 308 32.76 5.96 -1.70
N TYR A 309 32.32 6.86 -0.86
CA TYR A 309 33.18 7.53 0.12
C TYR A 309 33.63 6.52 1.18
N SER A 310 34.78 5.91 0.97
CA SER A 310 35.28 4.76 1.73
C SER A 310 36.40 5.10 2.69
N THR A 311 37.11 6.21 2.50
CA THR A 311 38.23 6.61 3.33
C THR A 311 38.09 8.06 3.79
N LEU A 312 38.11 8.27 5.11
CA LEU A 312 38.19 9.58 5.71
C LEU A 312 39.57 9.71 6.35
N THR A 313 40.31 10.79 6.07
CA THR A 313 41.59 11.11 6.68
C THR A 313 41.56 12.52 7.27
N ALA A 314 42.31 12.72 8.35
CA ALA A 314 42.47 14.02 8.99
C ALA A 314 43.88 14.14 9.58
N ASP A 315 44.45 15.33 9.52
CA ASP A 315 45.67 15.66 10.24
C ASP A 315 45.34 15.89 11.71
N VAL A 316 46.18 15.37 12.59
CA VAL A 316 46.02 15.49 14.05
C VAL A 316 47.24 16.13 14.65
N GLN A 317 47.02 17.12 15.50
CA GLN A 317 48.06 17.73 16.35
C GLN A 317 47.62 17.69 17.82
N LEU A 318 48.42 17.03 18.67
CA LEU A 318 48.14 16.94 20.10
C LEU A 318 49.34 17.54 20.85
N HIS A 319 49.04 18.31 21.88
CA HIS A 319 50.06 18.92 22.74
C HIS A 319 49.95 18.37 24.15
N SER A 320 51.07 17.95 24.69
CA SER A 320 51.23 17.59 26.10
C SER A 320 52.35 18.46 26.73
N PRO A 321 52.00 19.33 27.65
CA PRO A 321 53.02 20.20 28.24
C PRO A 321 54.07 19.44 29.00
N GLY A 322 55.30 19.93 28.90
CA GLY A 322 56.42 19.44 29.67
C GLY A 322 56.26 19.73 31.16
N TYR A 323 56.98 19.04 31.95
CA TYR A 323 57.04 19.24 33.41
C TYR A 323 58.32 18.73 34.01
N THR A 324 58.61 19.17 35.24
CA THR A 324 59.77 18.71 36.01
C THR A 324 59.30 17.86 37.18
N ASP A 325 59.92 16.68 37.31
CA ASP A 325 59.71 15.75 38.44
C ASP A 325 60.98 15.63 39.28
N HIS A 326 60.83 15.75 40.57
CA HIS A 326 61.93 15.71 41.55
C HIS A 326 61.89 14.44 42.39
N THR A 327 61.33 13.36 41.93
CA THR A 327 61.22 12.12 42.67
C THR A 327 62.54 11.41 42.68
N ILE A 328 63.06 11.00 43.87
CA ILE A 328 64.27 10.22 44.01
C ILE A 328 63.97 8.78 43.62
N ARG A 329 64.71 8.24 42.66
CA ARG A 329 64.66 6.82 42.25
C ARG A 329 66.07 6.21 42.20
N SER A 330 66.30 5.06 42.81
CA SER A 330 67.56 4.37 42.83
C SER A 330 67.63 3.19 41.88
N TYR A 331 68.65 3.22 40.97
CA TYR A 331 68.87 2.15 40.00
C TYR A 331 70.40 1.95 39.90
N GLY A 332 70.90 0.69 40.12
CA GLY A 332 72.33 0.34 39.93
C GLY A 332 73.28 1.15 40.73
N GLY A 333 72.91 1.65 41.95
CA GLY A 333 73.80 2.43 42.84
C GLY A 333 73.75 3.94 42.54
N TYR A 334 72.94 4.38 41.62
CA TYR A 334 72.67 5.85 41.29
C TYR A 334 71.31 6.29 41.78
N ASN A 335 71.20 7.48 42.30
CA ASN A 335 69.93 8.14 42.67
C ASN A 335 69.60 9.20 41.65
N PHE A 336 68.51 9.02 40.89
CA PHE A 336 67.99 9.95 39.94
C PHE A 336 67.08 10.91 40.70
N THR A 337 67.36 12.19 40.64
CA THR A 337 66.68 13.23 41.47
C THR A 337 65.80 14.16 40.73
N THR A 338 66.03 14.34 39.44
CA THR A 338 65.27 15.27 38.65
C THR A 338 65.12 14.73 37.23
N TYR A 339 63.84 14.80 36.71
CA TYR A 339 63.55 14.54 35.33
C TYR A 339 62.82 15.79 34.78
N LYS A 340 63.37 16.36 33.76
CA LYS A 340 62.72 17.48 33.05
C LYS A 340 62.25 16.97 31.71
N TRP A 341 60.92 16.86 31.59
CA TRP A 341 60.24 16.43 30.36
C TRP A 341 60.01 17.61 29.46
N PRO A 342 60.31 17.53 28.17
CA PRO A 342 60.01 18.55 27.20
C PRO A 342 58.53 18.58 26.92
N ASP A 343 58.05 19.60 26.25
CA ASP A 343 56.73 19.60 25.58
C ASP A 343 56.73 18.54 24.52
N LEU A 344 55.69 17.71 24.52
CA LEU A 344 55.46 16.67 23.52
C LEU A 344 54.42 17.13 22.56
N ASP A 345 54.80 17.55 21.37
CA ASP A 345 53.94 17.86 20.25
C ASP A 345 53.85 16.63 19.35
N PHE A 346 52.69 15.99 19.35
CA PHE A 346 52.43 14.86 18.49
C PHE A 346 51.78 15.36 17.21
N SER A 347 52.27 14.90 16.07
CA SER A 347 51.63 15.10 14.76
C SER A 347 51.41 13.79 14.07
N GLY A 348 50.39 13.69 13.27
CA GLY A 348 50.07 12.46 12.54
C GLY A 348 48.77 12.45 11.85
N GLN A 349 48.28 11.26 11.52
CA GLN A 349 47.03 11.07 10.76
C GLN A 349 46.03 10.22 11.51
N PHE A 350 44.81 10.63 11.44
CA PHE A 350 43.62 9.85 11.76
C PHE A 350 43.00 9.35 10.45
N ARG A 351 42.68 8.04 10.39
CA ARG A 351 42.10 7.43 9.20
C ARG A 351 40.94 6.50 9.56
N ILE A 352 39.83 6.64 8.87
CA ILE A 352 38.71 5.68 8.89
C ILE A 352 38.61 5.05 7.53
N VAL A 353 38.58 3.71 7.48
CA VAL A 353 38.35 2.95 6.25
C VAL A 353 37.06 2.14 6.39
N HIS A 354 36.12 2.32 5.51
CA HIS A 354 34.88 1.55 5.42
C HIS A 354 35.05 0.32 4.53
N THR A 355 34.68 -0.84 5.05
CA THR A 355 34.67 -2.10 4.28
C THR A 355 33.52 -2.98 4.77
N GLY A 356 32.47 -3.09 3.97
CA GLY A 356 31.24 -3.79 4.36
C GLY A 356 30.60 -3.15 5.61
N ASN A 357 30.22 -3.93 6.60
CA ASN A 357 29.62 -3.43 7.84
C ASN A 357 30.65 -2.95 8.89
N VAL A 358 31.92 -2.79 8.51
CA VAL A 358 33.02 -2.49 9.43
C VAL A 358 33.73 -1.20 9.02
N PHE A 359 34.00 -0.36 10.01
CA PHE A 359 34.83 0.83 9.90
C PHE A 359 36.10 0.58 10.70
N SER A 360 37.23 0.49 10.00
CA SER A 360 38.53 0.37 10.64
C SER A 360 39.09 1.75 10.93
N ILE A 361 39.39 2.03 12.17
CA ILE A 361 40.07 3.26 12.61
C ILE A 361 41.55 2.95 12.77
N ASP A 362 42.38 3.75 12.14
CA ASP A 362 43.84 3.76 12.31
C ASP A 362 44.25 5.21 12.63
N TRP A 363 44.78 5.39 13.81
CA TRP A 363 45.23 6.70 14.29
C TRP A 363 46.67 6.60 14.73
N THR A 364 47.57 7.18 13.98
CA THR A 364 49.01 7.16 14.26
C THR A 364 49.52 8.60 14.42
N VAL A 365 50.12 8.88 15.55
CA VAL A 365 50.78 10.16 15.87
C VAL A 365 52.19 9.93 16.41
N ALA A 366 53.10 10.80 16.08
CA ALA A 366 54.47 10.78 16.55
C ALA A 366 54.97 12.14 17.01
N THR A 367 55.90 12.18 17.92
CA THR A 367 56.67 13.38 18.26
C THR A 367 57.86 13.51 17.34
N ASP A 368 58.31 14.73 17.10
CA ASP A 368 59.68 15.00 16.69
C ASP A 368 60.65 14.52 17.77
N THR A 369 61.95 14.41 17.41
CA THR A 369 63.00 14.15 18.39
C THR A 369 63.00 15.18 19.48
N LYS A 370 62.89 14.74 20.72
CA LYS A 370 62.86 15.57 21.93
C LYS A 370 63.98 15.15 22.87
N GLU A 371 64.46 16.07 23.69
CA GLU A 371 65.49 15.84 24.65
C GLU A 371 64.89 15.74 26.06
N LEU A 372 65.19 14.64 26.75
CA LEU A 372 64.87 14.43 28.17
C LEU A 372 66.03 14.82 29.03
N VAL A 373 65.88 15.77 29.94
CA VAL A 373 66.95 16.10 30.90
C VAL A 373 66.78 15.27 32.15
N VAL A 374 67.80 14.45 32.46
CA VAL A 374 67.84 13.64 33.64
C VAL A 374 69.04 14.05 34.48
N VAL A 375 68.81 14.39 35.77
CA VAL A 375 69.84 14.68 36.70
C VAL A 375 69.89 13.51 37.72
N PHE A 376 71.03 12.97 37.91
CA PHE A 376 71.29 11.91 38.92
C PHE A 376 72.51 12.18 39.79
N ASN A 377 72.38 11.80 41.03
CA ASN A 377 73.49 11.96 42.00
C ASN A 377 74.35 10.67 42.00
N GLY A 378 75.65 10.87 41.78
CA GLY A 378 76.65 9.80 41.82
C GLY A 378 77.72 10.05 42.92
N PRO A 379 78.67 9.11 43.14
CA PRO A 379 79.64 9.20 44.16
C PRO A 379 80.55 10.48 44.05
N ASN A 380 80.66 11.05 42.86
CA ASN A 380 81.50 12.19 42.51
C ASN A 380 80.75 13.47 42.20
N GLY A 381 79.48 13.57 42.58
CA GLY A 381 78.67 14.75 42.32
C GLY A 381 77.42 14.51 41.37
N ASP A 382 76.68 15.56 41.03
CA ASP A 382 75.55 15.50 40.14
C ASP A 382 76.00 15.41 38.69
N TYR A 383 75.35 14.52 38.00
CA TYR A 383 75.54 14.35 36.54
C TYR A 383 74.24 14.65 35.80
N ARG A 384 74.37 15.37 34.67
CA ARG A 384 73.31 15.62 33.79
C ARG A 384 73.42 14.82 32.53
N HIS A 385 72.29 14.18 32.14
CA HIS A 385 72.23 13.38 30.93
C HIS A 385 71.05 13.83 30.11
N GLU A 386 71.26 13.98 28.83
CA GLU A 386 70.26 14.52 27.89
C GLU A 386 70.04 13.58 26.70
N PRO A 387 69.32 12.46 26.88
CA PRO A 387 69.04 11.54 25.78
C PRO A 387 67.96 12.08 24.87
N ASP A 388 68.21 11.95 23.59
CA ASP A 388 67.19 12.18 22.55
C ASP A 388 66.22 11.05 22.46
N PHE A 389 64.96 11.36 22.26
CA PHE A 389 63.93 10.33 22.04
C PHE A 389 62.80 10.85 21.12
N ASN A 390 62.08 9.95 20.52
CA ASN A 390 60.80 10.18 19.91
C ASN A 390 59.78 9.12 20.35
N ILE A 391 58.52 9.42 20.27
CA ILE A 391 57.42 8.53 20.65
C ILE A 391 56.45 8.45 19.48
N THR A 392 56.12 7.21 19.10
CA THR A 392 55.05 6.92 18.17
C THR A 392 53.91 6.19 18.91
N ILE A 393 52.68 6.65 18.75
CA ILE A 393 51.49 6.04 19.29
C ILE A 393 50.60 5.64 18.12
N ALA A 394 50.23 4.37 18.02
CA ALA A 394 49.28 3.86 17.07
C ALA A 394 48.07 3.26 17.81
N VAL A 395 46.87 3.77 17.46
CA VAL A 395 45.60 3.30 18.02
C VAL A 395 44.79 2.69 16.88
N LYS A 396 44.39 1.44 17.04
CA LYS A 396 43.60 0.72 16.06
C LYS A 396 42.33 0.18 16.71
N THR A 397 41.21 0.36 16.06
CA THR A 397 39.93 -0.23 16.47
C THR A 397 39.01 -0.43 15.27
N LYS A 398 37.98 -1.20 15.49
CA LYS A 398 36.91 -1.40 14.49
C LYS A 398 35.62 -0.92 15.09
N LEU A 399 34.86 -0.14 14.32
CA LEU A 399 33.48 0.18 14.64
C LEU A 399 32.59 -0.70 13.78
N THR A 400 31.53 -1.25 14.37
CA THR A 400 30.55 -2.05 13.65
C THR A 400 29.22 -1.37 13.71
N ILE A 401 28.52 -1.32 12.57
CA ILE A 401 27.12 -0.89 12.51
C ILE A 401 26.25 -2.06 12.92
N SER A 402 25.38 -1.84 13.88
CA SER A 402 24.39 -2.80 14.32
C SER A 402 23.07 -2.08 14.62
N MET A 403 22.04 -2.87 14.79
CA MET A 403 20.73 -2.39 15.18
C MET A 403 20.45 -2.76 16.63
N VAL A 404 19.71 -1.92 17.34
CA VAL A 404 19.19 -2.24 18.66
C VAL A 404 18.01 -3.19 18.49
N GLU A 405 18.08 -4.38 19.06
CA GLU A 405 17.09 -5.45 18.86
C GLU A 405 16.01 -5.49 19.96
N GLU A 406 16.19 -4.78 21.06
CA GLU A 406 15.26 -4.79 22.20
C GLU A 406 15.20 -3.43 22.93
N GLY A 407 14.09 -3.15 23.63
CA GLY A 407 13.89 -1.97 24.47
C GLY A 407 13.33 -0.75 23.76
N ASP A 408 13.35 0.41 24.43
CA ASP A 408 12.76 1.67 23.95
C ASP A 408 13.46 2.26 22.70
N GLN A 409 14.64 1.74 22.37
CA GLN A 409 15.44 2.14 21.20
C GLN A 409 15.44 1.07 20.09
N LEU A 410 14.49 0.15 20.11
CA LEU A 410 14.35 -0.88 19.09
C LEU A 410 14.45 -0.28 17.67
N GLY A 411 15.38 -0.82 16.88
CA GLY A 411 15.57 -0.40 15.50
C GLY A 411 16.47 0.80 15.29
N GLU A 412 17.02 1.40 16.33
CA GLU A 412 18.06 2.40 16.16
C GLU A 412 19.33 1.75 15.60
N VAL A 413 19.88 2.41 14.58
CA VAL A 413 21.18 2.04 14.04
C VAL A 413 22.25 2.65 14.92
N VAL A 414 23.01 1.82 15.56
CA VAL A 414 24.07 2.22 16.48
C VAL A 414 25.44 1.77 15.98
N VAL A 415 26.43 2.59 16.25
CA VAL A 415 27.84 2.25 16.01
C VAL A 415 28.41 1.69 17.30
N LYS A 416 28.87 0.42 17.26
CA LYS A 416 29.50 -0.23 18.41
C LYS A 416 31.02 -0.25 18.24
N PRO A 417 31.78 0.27 19.21
CA PRO A 417 33.23 0.13 19.20
C PRO A 417 33.61 -1.32 19.51
N GLY A 418 34.61 -1.80 18.79
CA GLY A 418 35.31 -3.04 19.14
C GLY A 418 36.44 -2.79 20.15
N THR A 419 37.30 -3.80 20.34
CA THR A 419 38.48 -3.67 21.17
C THR A 419 39.39 -2.60 20.60
N VAL A 420 39.90 -1.73 21.47
CA VAL A 420 40.86 -0.69 21.11
C VAL A 420 42.26 -1.24 21.35
N ASP A 421 43.04 -1.45 20.30
CA ASP A 421 44.42 -1.86 20.36
C ASP A 421 45.31 -0.62 20.32
N VAL A 422 46.17 -0.46 21.34
CA VAL A 422 47.09 0.65 21.40
C VAL A 422 48.52 0.08 21.47
N VAL A 423 49.32 0.48 20.49
CA VAL A 423 50.74 0.18 20.43
C VAL A 423 51.49 1.50 20.51
N TYR A 424 52.51 1.56 21.37
CA TYR A 424 53.42 2.67 21.40
C TYR A 424 54.84 2.16 21.25
N GLU A 425 55.63 2.86 20.49
CA GLU A 425 57.05 2.64 20.31
C GLU A 425 57.76 3.92 20.66
N MET A 426 58.87 3.73 21.38
CA MET A 426 59.81 4.78 21.65
C MET A 426 61.13 4.39 20.99
N LEU A 427 61.51 5.20 20.02
CA LEU A 427 62.72 4.97 19.26
C LEU A 427 63.80 5.98 19.60
N ALA A 428 64.97 5.47 19.73
CA ALA A 428 66.29 6.02 19.73
C ALA A 428 66.82 6.65 21.03
N TRP A 429 67.98 6.26 21.28
CA TRP A 429 68.91 6.85 22.21
C TRP A 429 70.20 7.19 21.46
N GLY A 430 70.45 8.42 21.15
CA GLY A 430 71.67 8.92 20.61
C GLY A 430 72.58 9.35 21.73
N GLY A 431 73.81 8.79 21.85
CA GLY A 431 74.83 9.24 22.80
C GLY A 431 75.75 8.14 23.33
N GLU A 432 76.99 8.41 23.39
CA GLU A 432 78.14 7.51 23.70
C GLU A 432 78.28 7.18 25.19
N HIS A 433 77.35 6.56 25.89
CA HIS A 433 77.62 6.03 27.26
C HIS A 433 76.84 4.74 27.53
N SER A 434 77.38 3.59 27.12
CA SER A 434 76.72 2.28 27.05
C SER A 434 76.28 1.64 28.36
N TYR A 435 76.86 1.92 29.51
CA TYR A 435 76.52 1.28 30.80
C TYR A 435 75.42 2.13 31.56
N ILE A 436 75.36 3.44 31.39
CA ILE A 436 74.34 4.28 32.00
C ILE A 436 73.04 4.15 31.23
N ASN A 437 73.10 3.90 29.93
CA ASN A 437 71.95 3.79 29.06
C ASN A 437 70.93 2.73 29.49
N ASN A 438 71.36 1.53 29.88
CA ASN A 438 70.44 0.45 30.26
C ASN A 438 69.65 0.75 31.54
N HIS A 439 70.21 1.41 32.50
CA HIS A 439 69.53 1.77 33.73
C HIS A 439 68.62 3.01 33.54
N VAL A 440 69.04 3.98 32.75
CA VAL A 440 68.22 5.13 32.34
C VAL A 440 67.08 4.69 31.47
N ILE A 441 67.27 3.80 30.53
CA ILE A 441 66.26 3.18 29.72
C ILE A 441 65.21 2.46 30.58
N THR A 442 65.62 1.67 31.53
CA THR A 442 64.70 0.97 32.44
C THR A 442 63.90 1.93 33.29
N ALA A 443 64.55 2.91 33.92
CA ALA A 443 63.90 3.94 34.69
C ALA A 443 62.94 4.79 33.90
N PHE A 444 63.29 5.10 32.64
CA PHE A 444 62.45 5.81 31.71
C PHE A 444 61.23 4.99 31.28
N HIS A 445 61.40 3.72 30.96
CA HIS A 445 60.28 2.84 30.66
C HIS A 445 59.31 2.69 31.84
N ASP A 446 59.80 2.55 33.06
CA ASP A 446 58.95 2.42 34.25
C ASP A 446 58.25 3.72 34.59
N TYR A 447 58.78 4.88 34.19
CA TYR A 447 58.21 6.16 34.42
C TYR A 447 57.23 6.61 33.34
N ILE A 448 57.56 6.33 32.07
CA ILE A 448 56.71 6.73 30.94
C ILE A 448 55.54 5.81 30.77
N LYS A 449 55.69 4.49 30.94
CA LYS A 449 54.61 3.51 30.77
C LYS A 449 53.30 3.94 31.44
N PRO A 450 53.29 4.31 32.75
CA PRO A 450 52.01 4.73 33.37
C PRO A 450 51.43 6.03 32.78
N ARG A 451 52.27 6.95 32.29
CA ARG A 451 51.82 8.22 31.74
C ARG A 451 51.36 8.14 30.30
N LEU A 452 52.05 7.34 29.50
CA LEU A 452 51.59 6.98 28.16
C LEU A 452 50.30 6.17 28.26
N LYS A 453 50.19 5.30 29.23
CA LYS A 453 48.96 4.57 29.50
C LYS A 453 47.81 5.54 29.82
N ASN A 454 48.00 6.54 30.65
CA ASN A 454 47.01 7.54 30.93
C ASN A 454 46.64 8.38 29.70
N ALA A 455 47.61 8.74 28.85
CA ALA A 455 47.31 9.43 27.57
C ALA A 455 46.57 8.51 26.61
N VAL A 456 46.94 7.25 26.53
CA VAL A 456 46.31 6.19 25.75
C VAL A 456 44.93 5.87 26.27
N ASP A 457 44.74 5.74 27.60
CA ASP A 457 43.40 5.53 28.19
C ASP A 457 42.48 6.72 27.91
N ARG A 458 42.99 7.95 27.92
CA ARG A 458 42.24 9.14 27.49
C ARG A 458 41.87 9.10 26.00
N LEU A 459 42.78 8.63 25.14
CA LEU A 459 42.49 8.46 23.70
C LEU A 459 41.48 7.33 23.48
N SER A 460 41.63 6.21 24.20
CA SER A 460 40.67 5.09 24.16
C SER A 460 39.27 5.54 24.62
N THR A 461 39.19 6.23 25.76
CA THR A 461 37.94 6.83 26.24
C THR A 461 37.38 7.84 25.25
N LYS A 462 38.23 8.64 24.58
CA LYS A 462 37.79 9.54 23.49
C LYS A 462 37.23 8.80 22.30
N ILE A 463 37.79 7.64 21.91
CA ILE A 463 37.24 6.80 20.83
C ILE A 463 35.91 6.20 21.26
N GLU A 464 35.75 5.75 22.50
CA GLU A 464 34.46 5.30 23.04
C GLU A 464 33.43 6.43 23.10
N GLU A 465 33.84 7.62 23.56
CA GLU A 465 33.01 8.83 23.54
C GLU A 465 32.65 9.24 22.11
N LEU A 466 33.55 9.08 21.14
CA LEU A 466 33.35 9.38 19.74
C LEU A 466 32.41 8.37 19.11
N ALA A 467 32.54 7.09 19.43
CA ALA A 467 31.60 6.05 18.97
C ALA A 467 30.18 6.30 19.53
N ALA A 468 30.10 6.75 20.79
CA ALA A 468 28.85 7.14 21.42
C ALA A 468 28.31 8.51 20.91
N ALA A 469 29.18 9.39 20.43
CA ALA A 469 28.85 10.70 19.88
C ALA A 469 28.43 10.64 18.39
N VAL A 470 28.69 9.54 17.68
CA VAL A 470 27.96 9.23 16.45
C VAL A 470 26.50 9.09 16.90
N LYS A 471 25.78 10.22 16.84
CA LYS A 471 24.35 10.23 17.14
C LYS A 471 23.76 9.06 16.38
N PRO A 472 22.99 8.19 17.04
CA PRO A 472 22.30 7.14 16.33
C PRO A 472 21.67 7.79 15.13
N ILE A 473 21.98 7.34 13.91
CA ILE A 473 21.20 7.72 12.76
C ILE A 473 19.86 7.10 13.09
N ASN A 474 19.02 7.90 13.73
CA ASN A 474 17.68 7.46 14.04
C ASN A 474 16.98 7.36 12.67
N VAL A 475 17.19 6.20 12.04
CA VAL A 475 16.53 5.84 10.79
C VAL A 475 15.03 5.84 11.02
N LEU A 476 14.59 5.63 12.26
CA LEU A 476 13.22 5.81 12.70
C LEU A 476 12.80 7.30 12.73
N ARG A 477 13.71 8.24 12.97
CA ARG A 477 13.43 9.67 12.75
C ARG A 477 13.19 10.00 11.28
N LEU A 478 13.79 9.27 10.35
CA LEU A 478 13.42 9.36 8.94
C LEU A 478 12.06 8.71 8.69
N ASN A 479 11.65 7.74 9.49
CA ASN A 479 10.27 7.26 9.47
C ASN A 479 9.30 8.30 10.03
N SER A 480 9.66 9.09 11.03
CA SER A 480 8.84 10.23 11.45
C SER A 480 8.85 11.38 10.44
N LEU A 481 9.88 11.47 9.60
CA LEU A 481 9.87 12.32 8.40
C LEU A 481 8.86 11.80 7.36
N LEU A 482 8.56 10.51 7.36
CA LEU A 482 7.78 9.85 6.32
C LEU A 482 6.39 9.42 6.75
N PHE A 483 6.14 9.34 8.05
CA PHE A 483 4.86 8.88 8.60
C PHE A 483 4.47 9.78 9.76
N ARG A 484 3.19 10.04 9.91
CA ARG A 484 2.63 10.91 10.97
C ARG A 484 2.97 10.47 12.41
N SER A 485 3.90 9.53 12.58
CA SER A 485 4.20 8.93 13.86
C SER A 485 5.65 8.55 14.08
N ASP A 486 6.12 8.84 15.27
CA ASP A 486 7.47 8.56 15.73
C ASP A 486 7.74 7.06 16.00
N ASP A 487 6.69 6.23 16.02
CA ASP A 487 6.78 4.83 16.38
C ASP A 487 6.29 3.96 15.25
N VAL A 488 7.05 3.30 14.45
CA VAL A 488 6.54 2.09 13.84
C VAL A 488 7.22 1.68 12.53
N ALA A 489 8.50 1.59 12.54
CA ALA A 489 9.16 0.61 11.69
C ALA A 489 9.60 -0.53 12.60
N THR A 490 9.39 -1.73 12.16
CA THR A 490 10.08 -2.89 12.74
C THR A 490 11.26 -3.20 11.82
N PRO A 491 12.42 -2.56 12.05
CA PRO A 491 13.59 -2.87 11.27
C PRO A 491 14.01 -4.29 11.62
N ARG A 492 14.32 -5.06 10.59
CA ARG A 492 14.74 -6.45 10.75
C ARG A 492 16.22 -6.62 10.46
N LYS A 493 16.81 -5.75 9.64
CA LYS A 493 18.19 -5.86 9.23
C LYS A 493 18.78 -4.55 8.75
N VAL A 494 20.06 -4.32 9.11
CA VAL A 494 20.88 -3.22 8.59
C VAL A 494 22.11 -3.79 7.92
N VAL A 495 22.44 -3.27 6.76
CA VAL A 495 23.62 -3.65 5.97
C VAL A 495 24.27 -2.41 5.36
N THR A 496 25.59 -2.44 5.20
CA THR A 496 26.39 -1.34 4.64
C THR A 496 27.42 -1.84 3.62
N PRO A 497 27.01 -2.54 2.57
CA PRO A 497 27.98 -3.01 1.57
C PRO A 497 28.65 -1.87 0.79
N GLY A 498 28.02 -0.72 0.71
CA GLY A 498 28.46 0.55 0.16
C GLY A 498 27.54 1.64 0.69
N ASP A 499 26.33 1.73 0.18
CA ASP A 499 25.25 2.50 0.80
C ASP A 499 24.77 1.79 2.08
N LEU A 500 24.24 2.56 3.03
CA LEU A 500 23.58 2.00 4.20
C LEU A 500 22.15 1.63 3.84
N ALA A 501 21.77 0.38 3.96
CA ALA A 501 20.42 -0.07 3.75
C ALA A 501 19.82 -0.69 5.02
N MET A 502 18.60 -0.25 5.35
CA MET A 502 17.78 -0.82 6.39
C MET A 502 16.58 -1.52 5.75
N LEU A 503 16.41 -2.79 6.07
CA LEU A 503 15.32 -3.63 5.64
C LEU A 503 14.40 -3.93 6.83
N GLY A 504 13.11 -3.97 6.60
CA GLY A 504 12.14 -4.27 7.64
C GLY A 504 10.70 -4.18 7.18
N ASP A 505 9.83 -4.01 8.17
CA ASP A 505 8.41 -3.82 7.98
C ASP A 505 8.03 -2.46 8.54
N LEU A 506 7.41 -1.64 7.71
CA LEU A 506 6.77 -0.43 8.19
C LEU A 506 5.38 -0.81 8.68
N ALA A 507 5.18 -0.79 9.96
CA ALA A 507 3.85 -0.85 10.51
C ALA A 507 3.13 0.47 10.18
N PRO A 508 1.85 0.40 9.88
CA PRO A 508 1.06 1.58 9.61
C PRO A 508 0.64 2.23 10.91
N ARG A 509 0.83 3.52 11.01
CA ARG A 509 0.34 4.42 12.08
C ARG A 509 0.65 4.04 13.54
N LEU A 510 1.36 4.91 14.17
CA LEU A 510 1.26 5.45 15.56
C LEU A 510 1.02 4.50 16.73
N THR A 511 0.82 3.21 16.54
CA THR A 511 0.56 2.30 17.64
C THR A 511 1.64 1.26 17.70
N SER A 512 2.06 0.95 18.89
CA SER A 512 2.96 -0.15 19.18
C SER A 512 2.44 -1.53 18.70
N PHE A 513 1.24 -1.56 18.11
CA PHE A 513 0.59 -2.75 17.56
C PHE A 513 -0.45 -2.38 16.49
N ALA A 514 -0.85 -3.35 15.68
CA ALA A 514 -1.97 -3.26 14.75
C ALA A 514 -2.97 -4.39 15.00
N VAL A 515 -4.27 -4.11 14.78
CA VAL A 515 -5.31 -5.14 14.77
C VAL A 515 -5.20 -5.92 13.45
N GLU A 516 -5.24 -7.24 13.54
CA GLU A 516 -5.29 -8.14 12.39
C GLU A 516 -6.42 -9.16 12.51
N PRO A 517 -7.15 -9.38 11.40
CA PRO A 517 -7.08 -8.68 10.12
C PRO A 517 -7.57 -7.23 10.19
N LEU A 518 -7.08 -6.34 9.31
CA LEU A 518 -7.58 -4.94 9.22
C LEU A 518 -9.01 -4.87 8.68
N GLU A 519 -9.42 -5.90 7.96
CA GLU A 519 -10.75 -6.01 7.37
C GLU A 519 -11.23 -7.44 7.44
N ALA A 520 -12.52 -7.58 7.73
CA ALA A 520 -13.18 -8.87 7.73
C ALA A 520 -14.59 -8.78 7.16
N LYS A 521 -15.06 -9.87 6.59
CA LYS A 521 -16.45 -10.06 6.18
C LYS A 521 -17.07 -11.20 6.98
N VAL A 522 -18.30 -11.03 7.43
CA VAL A 522 -19.01 -12.04 8.21
C VAL A 522 -20.50 -12.00 7.91
N SER A 523 -21.16 -13.16 7.87
CA SER A 523 -22.61 -13.21 7.77
C SER A 523 -23.28 -12.95 9.13
N ALA A 524 -24.41 -12.27 9.12
CA ALA A 524 -25.27 -12.04 10.30
C ALA A 524 -25.95 -13.34 10.81
N ALA A 525 -25.72 -14.50 10.16
CA ALA A 525 -26.28 -15.76 10.62
C ALA A 525 -25.77 -16.13 12.01
N PRO A 526 -26.63 -16.73 12.85
CA PRO A 526 -26.28 -17.09 14.22
C PRO A 526 -25.07 -18.05 14.27
N GLY A 527 -24.15 -17.79 15.20
CA GLY A 527 -22.96 -18.63 15.45
C GLY A 527 -21.71 -18.21 14.65
N ASN A 528 -21.82 -17.28 13.70
CA ASN A 528 -20.67 -16.75 12.98
C ASN A 528 -19.91 -15.76 13.86
N THR A 529 -18.58 -15.80 13.77
CA THR A 529 -17.68 -14.91 14.50
C THR A 529 -16.46 -14.54 13.68
N VAL A 530 -15.81 -13.46 14.05
CA VAL A 530 -14.49 -13.07 13.52
C VAL A 530 -13.52 -12.94 14.67
N THR A 531 -12.35 -13.58 14.55
CA THR A 531 -11.29 -13.46 15.56
C THR A 531 -10.26 -12.43 15.12
N PHE A 532 -10.03 -11.44 15.99
CA PHE A 532 -9.00 -10.42 15.86
C PHE A 532 -7.87 -10.68 16.82
N GLN A 533 -6.67 -10.29 16.45
CA GLN A 533 -5.49 -10.30 17.29
C GLN A 533 -4.72 -8.99 17.11
N VAL A 534 -3.86 -8.67 18.07
CA VAL A 534 -2.91 -7.56 17.94
C VAL A 534 -1.54 -8.07 17.58
N LYS A 535 -0.86 -7.41 16.63
CA LYS A 535 0.50 -7.75 16.21
C LYS A 535 1.39 -6.51 16.14
N PRO A 536 2.62 -6.54 16.68
CA PRO A 536 3.12 -7.60 17.59
C PRO A 536 2.27 -7.74 18.85
N ALA A 537 2.34 -8.90 19.51
CA ALA A 537 1.60 -9.13 20.74
C ALA A 537 2.04 -8.13 21.82
N VAL A 538 1.08 -7.56 22.52
CA VAL A 538 1.34 -6.64 23.66
C VAL A 538 1.37 -7.40 24.97
N VAL A 539 2.22 -6.96 25.90
CA VAL A 539 2.38 -7.61 27.21
C VAL A 539 1.18 -7.34 28.13
N ASN A 540 0.52 -6.19 27.98
CA ASN A 540 -0.62 -5.77 28.79
C ASN A 540 -1.95 -6.25 28.22
N GLU A 541 -2.99 -6.23 29.06
CA GLU A 541 -4.35 -6.55 28.63
C GLU A 541 -4.83 -5.60 27.54
N VAL A 542 -5.40 -6.17 26.47
CA VAL A 542 -5.99 -5.44 25.35
C VAL A 542 -7.47 -5.21 25.63
N ALA A 543 -7.86 -3.94 25.70
CA ALA A 543 -9.26 -3.57 25.75
C ALA A 543 -9.85 -3.55 24.34
N TRP A 544 -10.94 -4.28 24.12
CA TRP A 544 -11.64 -4.36 22.84
C TRP A 544 -12.97 -3.60 22.90
N SER A 545 -13.28 -2.91 21.82
CA SER A 545 -14.57 -2.23 21.65
C SER A 545 -15.06 -2.35 20.20
N VAL A 546 -16.37 -2.21 20.01
CA VAL A 546 -17.01 -2.16 18.69
C VAL A 546 -18.00 -1.02 18.63
N LYS A 547 -18.04 -0.31 17.51
CA LYS A 547 -18.98 0.79 17.25
C LYS A 547 -19.48 0.77 15.82
N GLY A 548 -20.65 1.33 15.57
CA GLY A 548 -21.18 1.61 14.23
C GLY A 548 -20.45 2.80 13.59
N LEU A 549 -20.66 2.99 12.28
CA LEU A 549 -20.21 4.19 11.60
C LEU A 549 -21.01 5.41 12.08
N PRO A 550 -20.43 6.62 12.00
CA PRO A 550 -21.15 7.85 12.32
C PRO A 550 -22.50 7.96 11.56
N GLY A 551 -23.57 8.21 12.27
CA GLY A 551 -24.92 8.28 11.70
C GLY A 551 -25.66 6.93 11.60
N ASP A 552 -24.99 5.81 11.82
CA ASP A 552 -25.64 4.49 11.88
C ASP A 552 -26.45 4.31 13.15
N SER A 553 -27.59 3.62 13.00
CA SER A 553 -28.46 3.21 14.11
C SER A 553 -28.56 1.68 14.19
N GLY A 554 -29.05 1.16 15.32
CA GLY A 554 -29.26 -0.25 15.57
C GLY A 554 -28.05 -0.97 16.15
N ALA A 555 -28.19 -2.29 16.38
CA ALA A 555 -27.16 -3.12 16.99
C ALA A 555 -25.90 -3.22 16.15
N VAL A 556 -24.74 -3.22 16.82
CA VAL A 556 -23.41 -3.31 16.19
C VAL A 556 -22.72 -4.66 16.43
N GLY A 557 -23.40 -5.59 17.13
CA GLY A 557 -22.79 -6.81 17.63
C GLY A 557 -22.01 -6.62 18.92
N SER A 558 -21.15 -7.56 19.24
CA SER A 558 -20.33 -7.52 20.46
C SER A 558 -18.94 -8.06 20.20
N ILE A 559 -17.96 -7.64 21.01
CA ILE A 559 -16.60 -8.19 20.98
C ILE A 559 -16.11 -8.52 22.36
N ALA A 560 -15.52 -9.70 22.53
CA ALA A 560 -14.90 -10.15 23.77
C ALA A 560 -13.60 -10.88 23.46
N GLN A 561 -12.50 -10.47 24.12
CA GLN A 561 -11.16 -11.08 23.93
C GLN A 561 -10.75 -11.22 22.44
N GLY A 562 -11.09 -10.21 21.63
CA GLY A 562 -10.79 -10.22 20.20
C GLY A 562 -11.76 -11.03 19.33
N VAL A 563 -12.75 -11.70 19.91
CA VAL A 563 -13.77 -12.44 19.13
C VAL A 563 -15.00 -11.54 18.98
N TYR A 564 -15.24 -11.14 17.73
CA TYR A 564 -16.39 -10.35 17.35
C TYR A 564 -17.56 -11.25 16.95
N THR A 565 -18.75 -10.97 17.47
CA THR A 565 -20.02 -11.60 17.10
C THR A 565 -20.91 -10.56 16.41
N PRO A 566 -21.38 -10.80 15.17
CA PRO A 566 -22.20 -9.84 14.45
C PRO A 566 -23.60 -9.67 15.05
N PRO A 567 -24.29 -8.55 14.78
CA PRO A 567 -25.70 -8.38 15.14
C PRO A 567 -26.59 -9.25 14.27
N GLY A 568 -27.86 -9.41 14.64
CA GLY A 568 -28.86 -10.08 13.83
C GLY A 568 -29.19 -9.34 12.53
N ILE A 569 -29.75 -10.08 11.56
CA ILE A 569 -30.07 -9.59 10.21
C ILE A 569 -31.00 -8.37 10.22
N GLU A 570 -31.85 -8.25 11.21
CA GLU A 570 -32.79 -7.12 11.40
C GLU A 570 -32.10 -5.78 11.63
N SER A 571 -30.80 -5.81 11.97
CA SER A 571 -29.99 -4.62 12.19
C SER A 571 -29.25 -4.13 10.93
N LEU A 572 -29.40 -4.84 9.81
CA LEU A 572 -28.72 -4.52 8.57
C LEU A 572 -29.59 -3.60 7.69
N THR A 573 -29.01 -2.49 7.26
CA THR A 573 -29.63 -1.61 6.26
C THR A 573 -29.09 -1.97 4.87
N ASP A 574 -29.95 -2.05 3.86
CA ASP A 574 -29.56 -2.44 2.50
C ASP A 574 -28.83 -3.80 2.39
N GLY A 575 -29.09 -4.73 3.35
CA GLY A 575 -28.53 -6.09 3.35
C GLY A 575 -27.10 -6.19 3.90
N TYR A 576 -26.51 -5.10 4.39
CA TYR A 576 -25.18 -5.13 5.04
C TYR A 576 -25.06 -4.03 6.10
N LYS A 577 -24.02 -4.17 6.93
CA LYS A 577 -23.61 -3.15 7.92
C LYS A 577 -22.10 -3.13 8.07
N ARG A 578 -21.50 -1.97 8.23
CA ARG A 578 -20.09 -1.82 8.60
C ARG A 578 -19.96 -1.40 10.04
N VAL A 579 -19.03 -2.00 10.76
CA VAL A 579 -18.68 -1.65 12.14
C VAL A 579 -17.17 -1.52 12.28
N ILE A 580 -16.74 -0.72 13.23
CA ILE A 580 -15.33 -0.52 13.55
C ILE A 580 -15.03 -1.26 14.85
N VAL A 581 -14.11 -2.20 14.80
CA VAL A 581 -13.53 -2.90 15.92
C VAL A 581 -12.24 -2.22 16.31
N THR A 582 -12.07 -1.87 17.58
CA THR A 582 -10.88 -1.17 18.10
C THR A 582 -10.27 -1.93 19.25
N ALA A 583 -8.96 -2.14 19.17
CA ALA A 583 -8.12 -2.62 20.28
C ALA A 583 -7.39 -1.43 20.90
N THR A 584 -7.36 -1.36 22.22
CA THR A 584 -6.64 -0.33 22.98
C THR A 584 -5.75 -0.98 24.01
N ALA A 585 -4.47 -0.61 24.04
CA ALA A 585 -3.48 -1.03 25.03
C ALA A 585 -2.41 0.05 25.20
N ASN A 586 -1.89 0.25 26.39
CA ASN A 586 -0.82 1.22 26.69
C ASN A 586 -1.11 2.66 26.20
N GLY A 587 -2.39 3.09 26.20
CA GLY A 587 -2.77 4.40 25.69
C GLY A 587 -2.85 4.54 24.16
N ASN A 588 -2.50 3.50 23.43
CA ASN A 588 -2.56 3.43 21.97
C ASN A 588 -3.78 2.64 21.49
N SER A 589 -4.31 2.95 20.32
CA SER A 589 -5.45 2.27 19.73
C SER A 589 -5.20 1.94 18.27
N SER A 590 -5.67 0.78 17.83
CA SER A 590 -5.69 0.34 16.42
C SER A 590 -7.08 -0.17 16.07
N SER A 591 -7.55 0.11 14.86
CA SER A 591 -8.90 -0.23 14.43
C SER A 591 -8.91 -1.07 13.15
N ALA A 592 -9.95 -1.90 13.03
CA ALA A 592 -10.28 -2.70 11.86
C ALA A 592 -11.74 -2.48 11.48
N VAL A 593 -12.09 -2.71 10.22
CA VAL A 593 -13.48 -2.65 9.75
C VAL A 593 -14.04 -4.06 9.54
N VAL A 594 -15.26 -4.29 10.01
CA VAL A 594 -16.02 -5.51 9.73
C VAL A 594 -17.21 -5.17 8.86
N THR A 595 -17.34 -5.87 7.75
CA THR A 595 -18.54 -5.82 6.91
C THR A 595 -19.41 -7.02 7.23
N VAL A 596 -20.51 -6.77 7.90
CA VAL A 596 -21.55 -7.77 8.20
C VAL A 596 -22.52 -7.81 7.04
N VAL A 597 -22.83 -8.99 6.49
CA VAL A 597 -23.72 -9.17 5.36
C VAL A 597 -24.90 -10.07 5.72
N ALA A 598 -26.06 -9.83 5.11
CA ALA A 598 -27.25 -10.65 5.28
C ALA A 598 -27.05 -12.04 4.64
N ASP A 599 -26.60 -12.05 3.39
CA ASP A 599 -26.38 -13.24 2.58
C ASP A 599 -24.88 -13.53 2.49
N SER A 600 -24.49 -14.80 2.65
CA SER A 600 -23.10 -15.23 2.47
C SER A 600 -22.72 -15.47 1.01
N VAL A 601 -23.68 -15.34 0.08
CA VAL A 601 -23.49 -15.45 -1.38
C VAL A 601 -24.02 -14.20 -2.06
N ALA A 602 -23.31 -13.71 -3.05
CA ALA A 602 -23.73 -12.60 -3.88
C ALA A 602 -23.45 -12.89 -5.36
N VAL A 603 -24.27 -12.37 -6.25
CA VAL A 603 -24.12 -12.52 -7.69
C VAL A 603 -24.21 -11.16 -8.40
N TYR A 604 -23.60 -11.07 -9.57
CA TYR A 604 -23.70 -9.90 -10.42
C TYR A 604 -23.58 -10.30 -11.91
N PRO A 605 -24.46 -9.79 -12.82
CA PRO A 605 -25.67 -9.02 -12.53
C PRO A 605 -26.76 -9.90 -11.90
N LEU A 606 -27.86 -9.29 -11.39
CA LEU A 606 -29.04 -10.04 -10.96
C LEU A 606 -29.94 -10.41 -12.13
N PHE A 607 -30.07 -9.51 -13.10
CA PHE A 607 -30.89 -9.66 -14.28
C PHE A 607 -30.20 -9.09 -15.52
N LYS A 608 -30.28 -9.81 -16.63
CA LYS A 608 -29.76 -9.38 -17.94
C LYS A 608 -30.64 -9.89 -19.07
N VAL A 609 -30.85 -9.05 -20.09
CA VAL A 609 -31.47 -9.48 -21.36
C VAL A 609 -30.35 -9.88 -22.32
N ALA A 610 -30.36 -11.12 -22.76
CA ALA A 610 -29.42 -11.61 -23.75
C ALA A 610 -29.90 -11.20 -25.16
N GLN A 611 -28.96 -10.77 -25.99
CA GLN A 611 -29.23 -10.46 -27.38
C GLN A 611 -29.42 -11.74 -28.18
N PHE A 612 -30.42 -11.77 -29.03
CA PHE A 612 -30.57 -12.81 -30.05
C PHE A 612 -29.55 -12.56 -31.17
N SER A 613 -28.60 -13.49 -31.34
CA SER A 613 -27.59 -13.43 -32.40
C SER A 613 -27.30 -14.81 -32.96
N GLN A 614 -26.99 -14.89 -34.26
CA GLN A 614 -26.47 -16.07 -34.91
C GLN A 614 -24.98 -16.25 -34.58
N ASP A 615 -24.28 -15.16 -34.32
CA ASP A 615 -22.88 -15.18 -33.95
C ASP A 615 -22.72 -15.68 -32.49
N GLN A 616 -21.95 -16.73 -32.31
CA GLN A 616 -21.70 -17.33 -31.01
C GLN A 616 -20.92 -16.37 -30.08
N ASN A 617 -20.07 -15.54 -30.62
CA ASN A 617 -19.28 -14.59 -29.81
C ASN A 617 -20.17 -13.51 -29.16
N SER A 618 -21.18 -13.05 -29.86
CA SER A 618 -22.17 -12.08 -29.35
C SER A 618 -23.15 -12.65 -28.31
N ARG A 619 -23.09 -13.98 -28.03
CA ARG A 619 -23.98 -14.67 -27.08
C ARG A 619 -23.33 -14.97 -25.74
N ARG A 620 -22.13 -14.44 -25.47
CA ARG A 620 -21.37 -14.66 -24.24
C ARG A 620 -21.57 -13.51 -23.25
N TYR A 621 -21.81 -13.85 -22.00
CA TYR A 621 -22.00 -12.88 -20.91
C TYR A 621 -21.16 -13.28 -19.70
N VAL A 622 -20.44 -12.32 -19.13
CA VAL A 622 -19.68 -12.47 -17.92
C VAL A 622 -20.62 -12.40 -16.72
N LEU A 623 -20.61 -13.47 -15.93
CA LEU A 623 -21.33 -13.54 -14.66
C LEU A 623 -20.30 -13.68 -13.54
N THR A 624 -20.52 -12.97 -12.45
CA THR A 624 -19.63 -13.04 -11.28
C THR A 624 -20.37 -13.45 -10.02
N GLY A 625 -19.69 -14.16 -9.16
CA GLY A 625 -20.16 -14.58 -7.84
C GLY A 625 -19.14 -14.23 -6.76
N GLY A 626 -19.61 -14.04 -5.55
CA GLY A 626 -18.79 -13.84 -4.36
C GLY A 626 -19.41 -14.50 -3.16
N ASP A 627 -18.58 -15.04 -2.29
CA ASP A 627 -18.98 -15.60 -1.00
C ASP A 627 -17.93 -15.26 0.07
N ILE A 628 -18.21 -15.64 1.30
CA ILE A 628 -17.28 -15.39 2.42
C ILE A 628 -16.11 -16.37 2.38
N ASP A 629 -16.33 -17.63 1.94
CA ASP A 629 -15.40 -18.74 2.12
C ASP A 629 -14.75 -19.23 0.80
N ASN A 630 -15.02 -18.58 -0.33
CA ASN A 630 -14.57 -18.97 -1.69
C ASN A 630 -14.95 -20.39 -2.10
N ALA A 631 -16.18 -20.82 -1.77
CA ALA A 631 -16.69 -22.18 -2.00
C ALA A 631 -17.89 -22.24 -2.95
N LEU A 632 -17.97 -21.35 -3.95
CA LEU A 632 -19.12 -21.22 -4.85
C LEU A 632 -19.31 -22.42 -5.76
N LYS A 633 -20.57 -22.86 -5.88
CA LYS A 633 -21.04 -23.80 -6.90
C LYS A 633 -21.96 -23.08 -7.86
N TRP A 634 -21.87 -23.42 -9.14
CA TRP A 634 -22.63 -22.81 -10.23
C TRP A 634 -23.41 -23.87 -10.96
N GLU A 635 -24.70 -23.69 -11.09
CA GLU A 635 -25.60 -24.66 -11.78
C GLU A 635 -26.66 -23.91 -12.59
N MET A 636 -27.02 -24.46 -13.75
CA MET A 636 -28.22 -24.02 -14.49
C MET A 636 -29.47 -24.54 -13.80
N THR A 637 -30.48 -23.69 -13.65
CA THR A 637 -31.77 -24.11 -13.12
C THR A 637 -32.47 -25.06 -14.10
N SER A 638 -33.37 -25.90 -13.60
CA SER A 638 -34.14 -26.82 -14.43
C SER A 638 -34.97 -26.09 -15.48
N GLY A 639 -34.88 -26.50 -16.71
CA GLY A 639 -35.59 -25.90 -17.85
C GLY A 639 -34.82 -24.81 -18.56
N SER A 640 -33.67 -24.38 -18.04
CA SER A 640 -32.77 -23.45 -18.73
C SER A 640 -32.28 -24.04 -20.06
N LYS A 641 -32.04 -23.14 -21.04
CA LYS A 641 -31.67 -23.52 -22.42
C LYS A 641 -30.22 -23.16 -22.76
N GLY A 642 -29.63 -22.19 -22.07
CA GLY A 642 -28.24 -21.80 -22.18
C GLY A 642 -27.30 -22.70 -21.37
N THR A 643 -26.04 -22.38 -21.37
CA THR A 643 -24.99 -23.08 -20.64
C THR A 643 -24.07 -22.13 -19.90
N ILE A 644 -23.43 -22.63 -18.83
CA ILE A 644 -22.36 -21.90 -18.14
C ILE A 644 -21.06 -22.69 -18.28
N ARG A 645 -19.93 -21.99 -18.35
CA ARG A 645 -18.59 -22.57 -18.41
C ARG A 645 -17.55 -21.66 -17.72
N GLU A 646 -16.37 -22.16 -17.54
CA GLU A 646 -15.21 -21.37 -17.11
C GLU A 646 -14.74 -20.44 -18.22
N VAL A 647 -13.91 -19.46 -17.85
CA VAL A 647 -13.25 -18.55 -18.80
C VAL A 647 -12.22 -19.33 -19.63
N GLU A 648 -12.19 -19.11 -20.93
CA GLU A 648 -11.28 -19.73 -21.87
C GLU A 648 -10.47 -18.67 -22.63
N ASP A 649 -9.37 -19.07 -23.30
CA ASP A 649 -8.51 -18.15 -24.06
C ASP A 649 -9.28 -17.38 -25.16
N GLY A 650 -10.39 -17.97 -25.66
CA GLY A 650 -11.28 -17.34 -26.64
C GLY A 650 -12.14 -16.18 -26.12
N ASP A 651 -12.08 -15.86 -24.82
CA ASP A 651 -12.90 -14.83 -24.18
C ASP A 651 -12.13 -13.51 -23.98
N SER A 652 -10.99 -13.35 -24.62
CA SER A 652 -10.11 -12.16 -24.48
C SER A 652 -10.74 -10.84 -24.94
N ASP A 653 -11.85 -10.88 -25.68
CA ASP A 653 -12.67 -9.74 -26.10
C ASP A 653 -13.68 -9.29 -25.02
N LEU A 654 -13.87 -10.10 -23.97
CA LEU A 654 -14.71 -9.78 -22.83
C LEU A 654 -13.90 -9.13 -21.70
N VAL A 655 -14.55 -8.32 -20.91
CA VAL A 655 -13.96 -7.76 -19.67
C VAL A 655 -14.12 -8.78 -18.56
N ILE A 656 -13.04 -9.46 -18.22
CA ILE A 656 -13.02 -10.48 -17.18
C ILE A 656 -12.43 -9.86 -15.90
N PRO A 657 -13.21 -9.72 -14.82
CA PRO A 657 -12.70 -9.27 -13.52
C PRO A 657 -11.69 -10.28 -12.95
N VAL A 658 -10.46 -9.83 -12.64
CA VAL A 658 -9.35 -10.72 -12.22
C VAL A 658 -9.45 -11.19 -10.76
N ASP A 659 -10.21 -10.52 -9.93
CA ASP A 659 -10.35 -10.77 -8.48
C ASP A 659 -11.72 -11.31 -8.09
N LYS A 660 -12.47 -11.89 -9.06
CA LYS A 660 -13.83 -12.41 -8.88
C LYS A 660 -13.92 -13.88 -9.30
N ASN A 661 -14.89 -14.59 -8.73
CA ASN A 661 -15.28 -15.90 -9.25
C ASN A 661 -16.16 -15.69 -10.48
N VAL A 662 -15.63 -16.02 -11.65
CA VAL A 662 -16.23 -15.71 -12.95
C VAL A 662 -16.72 -16.99 -13.63
N ARG A 663 -17.87 -16.88 -14.31
CA ARG A 663 -18.37 -17.86 -15.27
C ARG A 663 -18.87 -17.14 -16.52
N ILE A 664 -18.74 -17.80 -17.65
CA ILE A 664 -19.29 -17.33 -18.92
C ILE A 664 -20.61 -18.04 -19.16
N TYR A 665 -21.69 -17.27 -19.17
CA TYR A 665 -22.97 -17.74 -19.66
C TYR A 665 -23.00 -17.62 -21.19
N VAL A 666 -23.40 -18.70 -21.87
CA VAL A 666 -23.58 -18.72 -23.32
C VAL A 666 -25.04 -18.93 -23.61
N SER A 667 -25.71 -17.92 -24.18
CA SER A 667 -27.11 -18.04 -24.56
C SER A 667 -27.27 -19.03 -25.73
N PRO A 668 -28.38 -19.83 -25.76
CA PRO A 668 -28.62 -20.82 -26.80
C PRO A 668 -28.92 -20.16 -28.14
N PRO A 669 -28.81 -20.89 -29.25
CA PRO A 669 -29.45 -20.50 -30.48
C PRO A 669 -30.97 -20.43 -30.27
N ARG A 670 -31.67 -19.72 -31.16
CA ARG A 670 -33.13 -19.55 -31.08
C ARG A 670 -33.86 -20.91 -30.88
N SER A 671 -34.56 -21.01 -29.77
CA SER A 671 -35.31 -22.24 -29.39
C SER A 671 -36.65 -21.90 -28.72
N PRO A 672 -37.60 -21.34 -29.48
CA PRO A 672 -38.90 -20.93 -28.94
C PRO A 672 -39.71 -22.13 -28.44
N GLY A 673 -40.46 -21.90 -27.36
CA GLY A 673 -41.46 -22.85 -26.86
C GLY A 673 -42.76 -22.80 -27.64
N THR A 674 -43.77 -23.44 -27.12
CA THR A 674 -45.14 -23.44 -27.68
C THR A 674 -46.05 -22.57 -26.84
N GLY A 675 -46.92 -21.78 -27.48
CA GLY A 675 -47.86 -20.86 -26.82
C GLY A 675 -47.53 -19.38 -27.06
N PRO A 676 -48.42 -18.48 -26.69
CA PRO A 676 -48.32 -17.06 -27.07
C PRO A 676 -47.11 -16.35 -26.46
N ILE A 677 -46.72 -16.66 -25.22
CA ILE A 677 -45.56 -16.05 -24.53
C ILE A 677 -44.30 -16.91 -24.71
N ALA A 678 -44.34 -18.23 -24.47
CA ALA A 678 -43.17 -19.10 -24.56
C ALA A 678 -42.56 -19.19 -25.97
N SER A 679 -43.37 -18.89 -27.06
CA SER A 679 -42.81 -18.75 -28.40
C SER A 679 -42.01 -17.48 -28.64
N ARG A 680 -42.12 -16.48 -27.76
CA ARG A 680 -41.51 -15.17 -27.86
C ARG A 680 -40.38 -14.90 -26.91
N VAL A 681 -40.46 -15.50 -25.71
CA VAL A 681 -39.49 -15.26 -24.64
C VAL A 681 -39.30 -16.45 -23.72
N HIS A 682 -38.14 -16.58 -23.11
CA HIS A 682 -37.81 -17.55 -22.08
C HIS A 682 -36.89 -16.92 -21.05
N VAL A 683 -36.87 -17.42 -19.81
CA VAL A 683 -35.93 -16.99 -18.75
C VAL A 683 -35.09 -18.18 -18.34
N ASP A 684 -33.79 -18.07 -18.50
CA ASP A 684 -32.83 -18.99 -17.92
C ASP A 684 -32.43 -18.51 -16.52
N GLY A 685 -32.25 -19.48 -15.60
CA GLY A 685 -31.71 -19.22 -14.27
C GLY A 685 -30.33 -19.81 -14.12
N VAL A 686 -29.42 -19.06 -13.55
CA VAL A 686 -28.11 -19.52 -13.11
C VAL A 686 -28.08 -19.45 -11.59
N GLU A 687 -28.15 -20.59 -10.92
CA GLU A 687 -28.06 -20.69 -9.46
C GLU A 687 -26.61 -20.73 -9.01
N VAL A 688 -26.28 -19.86 -8.05
CA VAL A 688 -24.97 -19.76 -7.41
C VAL A 688 -25.16 -20.02 -5.92
N SER A 689 -24.43 -20.99 -5.37
CA SER A 689 -24.61 -21.42 -3.98
C SER A 689 -23.31 -21.65 -3.24
N ALA A 690 -23.34 -21.42 -1.91
CA ALA A 690 -22.32 -21.81 -0.96
C ALA A 690 -23.02 -22.35 0.31
N GLY A 691 -22.83 -23.64 0.60
CA GLY A 691 -23.58 -24.29 1.67
C GLY A 691 -25.10 -24.20 1.47
N PRO A 692 -25.88 -23.75 2.47
CA PRO A 692 -27.34 -23.62 2.35
C PRO A 692 -27.81 -22.35 1.65
N GLN A 693 -26.93 -21.36 1.46
CA GLN A 693 -27.25 -20.09 0.84
C GLN A 693 -27.14 -20.13 -0.66
N LYS A 694 -28.08 -19.49 -1.35
CA LYS A 694 -28.09 -19.45 -2.80
C LYS A 694 -28.71 -18.15 -3.33
N GLN A 695 -28.24 -17.76 -4.51
CA GLN A 695 -28.75 -16.65 -5.30
C GLN A 695 -28.90 -17.06 -6.75
N THR A 696 -29.82 -16.43 -7.50
CA THR A 696 -30.07 -16.76 -8.90
C THR A 696 -29.87 -15.53 -9.77
N ILE A 697 -29.13 -15.69 -10.86
CA ILE A 697 -29.05 -14.73 -11.95
C ILE A 697 -30.09 -15.12 -12.99
N ASP A 698 -30.97 -14.19 -13.39
CA ASP A 698 -31.95 -14.44 -14.45
C ASP A 698 -31.47 -13.84 -15.76
N VAL A 699 -31.47 -14.67 -16.80
CA VAL A 699 -31.11 -14.25 -18.15
C VAL A 699 -32.34 -14.38 -19.05
N MET A 700 -32.87 -13.24 -19.49
CA MET A 700 -33.99 -13.17 -20.40
C MET A 700 -33.53 -13.44 -21.82
N LEU A 701 -34.24 -14.35 -22.51
CA LEU A 701 -34.00 -14.77 -23.89
C LEU A 701 -35.19 -14.40 -24.76
N PRO A 702 -35.25 -13.17 -25.34
CA PRO A 702 -36.27 -12.83 -26.31
C PRO A 702 -35.98 -13.52 -27.65
N TRP A 703 -36.93 -14.29 -28.16
CA TRP A 703 -36.81 -14.99 -29.44
C TRP A 703 -37.24 -14.17 -30.65
N THR A 704 -37.95 -13.08 -30.40
CA THR A 704 -38.42 -12.14 -31.40
C THR A 704 -38.30 -10.71 -30.86
N THR A 705 -38.29 -9.73 -31.73
CA THR A 705 -38.32 -8.31 -31.33
C THR A 705 -39.66 -8.02 -30.64
N THR A 706 -39.66 -7.27 -29.54
CA THR A 706 -40.83 -6.78 -28.85
C THR A 706 -41.61 -5.81 -29.79
N THR A 707 -42.91 -5.94 -29.84
CA THR A 707 -43.82 -5.10 -30.65
C THR A 707 -44.70 -4.22 -29.78
N GLY A 708 -44.63 -4.39 -28.47
CA GLY A 708 -45.35 -3.60 -27.46
C GLY A 708 -44.51 -3.56 -26.19
N MET A 709 -44.99 -2.86 -25.20
CA MET A 709 -44.33 -2.66 -23.92
C MET A 709 -45.29 -2.78 -22.77
N ILE A 710 -44.78 -3.06 -21.57
CA ILE A 710 -45.56 -3.17 -20.35
C ILE A 710 -45.40 -1.85 -19.57
N LYS A 711 -46.41 -1.01 -19.61
CA LYS A 711 -46.54 0.17 -18.78
C LYS A 711 -46.88 -0.26 -17.35
N THR A 712 -46.10 0.23 -16.38
CA THR A 712 -46.30 -0.09 -14.97
C THR A 712 -46.68 1.16 -14.19
N THR A 713 -47.71 1.06 -13.37
CA THR A 713 -48.17 2.20 -12.52
C THR A 713 -48.39 1.68 -11.10
N LYS A 714 -47.76 2.32 -10.10
CA LYS A 714 -47.97 1.98 -8.69
C LYS A 714 -49.38 2.36 -8.26
N GLN A 715 -50.15 1.41 -7.79
CA GLN A 715 -51.50 1.61 -7.27
C GLN A 715 -51.50 1.85 -5.76
N ARG A 716 -50.71 1.04 -5.06
CA ARG A 716 -50.41 1.12 -3.62
C ARG A 716 -49.08 0.43 -3.35
N GLU A 717 -48.65 0.46 -2.13
CA GLU A 717 -47.44 -0.29 -1.75
C GLU A 717 -47.58 -1.76 -2.09
N LEU A 718 -46.59 -2.33 -2.77
CA LEU A 718 -46.54 -3.73 -3.26
C LEU A 718 -47.69 -4.12 -4.25
N ALA A 719 -48.41 -3.17 -4.86
CA ALA A 719 -49.40 -3.43 -5.91
C ALA A 719 -49.21 -2.51 -7.13
N PHE A 720 -49.11 -3.11 -8.29
CA PHE A 720 -48.77 -2.44 -9.55
C PHE A 720 -49.80 -2.77 -10.65
N LYS A 721 -50.38 -1.75 -11.29
CA LYS A 721 -51.18 -1.95 -12.49
C LYS A 721 -50.24 -2.08 -13.69
N LEU A 722 -50.38 -3.14 -14.43
CA LEU A 722 -49.69 -3.44 -15.67
C LEU A 722 -50.61 -3.26 -16.86
N ALA A 723 -50.14 -2.64 -17.92
CA ALA A 723 -50.88 -2.51 -19.17
C ALA A 723 -49.95 -2.82 -20.35
N LEU A 724 -50.36 -3.70 -21.25
CA LEU A 724 -49.65 -3.90 -22.50
C LEU A 724 -50.03 -2.74 -23.44
N THR A 725 -48.98 -2.04 -23.93
CA THR A 725 -49.16 -0.87 -24.82
C THR A 725 -48.39 -1.07 -26.10
N TYR A 726 -48.84 -0.43 -27.17
CA TYR A 726 -48.08 -0.23 -28.41
C TYR A 726 -48.12 1.21 -28.82
N TYR A 727 -47.12 1.66 -29.54
CA TYR A 727 -47.06 3.01 -30.09
C TYR A 727 -47.85 3.04 -31.40
N ASP A 728 -48.86 3.94 -31.48
CA ASP A 728 -49.60 4.23 -32.70
C ASP A 728 -48.93 5.44 -33.41
N PRO A 729 -48.25 5.22 -34.56
CA PRO A 729 -47.59 6.31 -35.28
C PRO A 729 -48.54 7.33 -35.89
N ASP A 730 -49.79 6.94 -36.16
CA ASP A 730 -50.80 7.84 -36.75
C ASP A 730 -51.39 8.77 -35.69
N ALA A 731 -51.65 8.22 -34.50
CA ALA A 731 -52.12 8.99 -33.36
C ALA A 731 -50.98 9.69 -32.59
N GLN A 732 -49.74 9.28 -32.81
CA GLN A 732 -48.54 9.72 -32.04
C GLN A 732 -48.65 9.51 -30.52
N GLU A 733 -49.35 8.45 -30.10
CA GLU A 733 -49.59 8.13 -28.71
C GLU A 733 -49.47 6.62 -28.42
N ASP A 734 -49.25 6.28 -27.14
CA ASP A 734 -49.22 4.90 -26.66
C ASP A 734 -50.68 4.44 -26.44
N VAL A 735 -51.09 3.40 -27.13
CA VAL A 735 -52.40 2.78 -26.98
C VAL A 735 -52.32 1.59 -26.01
N GLU A 736 -53.17 1.60 -24.98
CA GLU A 736 -53.28 0.52 -24.01
C GLU A 736 -54.29 -0.54 -24.51
N LEU A 737 -53.82 -1.80 -24.54
CA LEU A 737 -54.74 -2.94 -24.71
C LEU A 737 -55.49 -3.21 -23.41
N SER A 738 -56.78 -3.53 -23.54
CA SER A 738 -57.55 -3.90 -22.34
C SER A 738 -57.03 -5.22 -21.73
N PRO A 739 -57.13 -5.39 -20.38
CA PRO A 739 -56.77 -6.66 -19.75
C PRO A 739 -57.43 -7.90 -20.35
N ALA A 740 -58.66 -7.76 -20.86
CA ALA A 740 -59.39 -8.84 -21.50
C ALA A 740 -58.82 -9.27 -22.87
N GLU A 741 -58.12 -8.35 -23.53
CA GLU A 741 -57.41 -8.58 -24.81
C GLU A 741 -55.91 -8.96 -24.59
N THR A 742 -55.49 -9.25 -23.37
CA THR A 742 -54.09 -9.50 -23.03
C THR A 742 -53.92 -10.84 -22.31
N THR A 743 -53.05 -11.67 -22.81
CA THR A 743 -52.54 -12.84 -22.08
C THR A 743 -51.31 -12.47 -21.29
N TRP A 744 -51.34 -12.74 -20.00
CA TRP A 744 -50.28 -12.44 -19.05
C TRP A 744 -49.56 -13.68 -18.53
N GLU A 745 -48.28 -13.58 -18.34
CA GLU A 745 -47.46 -14.59 -17.64
C GLU A 745 -46.45 -13.91 -16.70
N VAL A 746 -46.41 -14.37 -15.42
CA VAL A 746 -45.39 -13.99 -14.47
C VAL A 746 -44.25 -14.97 -14.62
N LEU A 747 -43.16 -14.56 -15.23
CA LEU A 747 -41.99 -15.39 -15.50
C LEU A 747 -41.09 -15.51 -14.25
N LYS A 748 -41.09 -14.47 -13.39
CA LYS A 748 -40.44 -14.46 -12.06
C LYS A 748 -41.27 -13.59 -11.11
N GLY A 749 -41.50 -14.08 -9.92
CA GLY A 749 -42.26 -13.44 -8.85
C GLY A 749 -43.04 -14.44 -8.01
N THR A 750 -43.29 -14.07 -6.75
CA THR A 750 -44.08 -14.89 -5.80
C THR A 750 -45.49 -14.37 -5.62
N GLY A 751 -45.76 -13.19 -6.15
CA GLY A 751 -47.05 -12.48 -6.10
C GLY A 751 -48.07 -13.07 -7.05
N LYS A 752 -49.23 -12.40 -7.12
CA LYS A 752 -50.37 -12.75 -7.99
C LYS A 752 -50.71 -11.65 -8.95
N LEU A 753 -50.87 -11.99 -10.22
CA LEU A 753 -51.40 -11.11 -11.23
C LEU A 753 -52.87 -11.46 -11.47
N ASP A 754 -53.75 -10.47 -11.32
CA ASP A 754 -55.15 -10.59 -11.72
C ASP A 754 -55.31 -10.27 -13.23
N PRO A 755 -55.56 -11.25 -14.08
CA PRO A 755 -55.60 -11.02 -15.52
C PRO A 755 -56.79 -10.14 -15.95
N ALA A 756 -57.85 -10.01 -15.14
CA ALA A 756 -59.02 -9.19 -15.46
C ALA A 756 -58.77 -7.69 -15.23
N THR A 757 -57.87 -7.35 -14.34
CA THR A 757 -57.57 -5.95 -14.01
C THR A 757 -56.17 -5.53 -14.38
N GLY A 758 -55.28 -6.47 -14.69
CA GLY A 758 -53.87 -6.21 -14.92
C GLY A 758 -53.09 -5.84 -13.64
N ILE A 759 -53.64 -6.10 -12.45
CA ILE A 759 -53.00 -5.72 -11.19
C ILE A 759 -52.18 -6.90 -10.67
N TYR A 760 -50.88 -6.65 -10.55
CA TYR A 760 -49.95 -7.51 -9.84
C TYR A 760 -49.85 -7.10 -8.36
N THR A 761 -50.02 -8.04 -7.46
CA THR A 761 -49.79 -7.83 -6.02
C THR A 761 -48.62 -8.72 -5.55
N ALA A 762 -47.57 -8.09 -5.05
CA ALA A 762 -46.34 -8.79 -4.62
C ALA A 762 -46.63 -9.70 -3.42
N GLY A 763 -45.93 -10.82 -3.38
CA GLY A 763 -45.99 -11.79 -2.29
C GLY A 763 -45.16 -11.33 -1.07
N PRO A 764 -45.31 -11.99 0.10
CA PRO A 764 -44.58 -11.65 1.31
C PRO A 764 -43.06 -11.87 1.18
N ASP A 765 -42.66 -12.84 0.33
CA ASP A 765 -41.24 -13.16 0.09
C ASP A 765 -40.81 -12.75 -1.33
N GLU A 766 -41.32 -11.59 -1.78
CA GLU A 766 -40.99 -11.09 -3.11
C GLU A 766 -39.53 -10.69 -3.21
N GLY A 767 -38.91 -11.06 -4.32
CA GLY A 767 -37.53 -10.65 -4.62
C GLY A 767 -37.40 -9.16 -4.93
N PRO A 768 -36.19 -8.67 -5.21
CA PRO A 768 -35.95 -7.25 -5.51
C PRO A 768 -36.62 -6.78 -6.80
N TYR A 769 -36.99 -7.70 -7.70
CA TYR A 769 -37.70 -7.43 -8.95
C TYR A 769 -38.57 -8.62 -9.37
N ILE A 770 -39.53 -8.35 -10.22
CA ILE A 770 -40.36 -9.34 -10.90
C ILE A 770 -40.13 -9.30 -12.40
N ILE A 771 -40.43 -10.37 -13.11
CA ILE A 771 -40.42 -10.45 -14.57
C ILE A 771 -41.82 -10.84 -15.04
N VAL A 772 -42.41 -10.04 -15.89
CA VAL A 772 -43.72 -10.32 -16.48
C VAL A 772 -43.63 -10.21 -17.99
N ALA A 773 -44.44 -11.02 -18.69
CA ALA A 773 -44.59 -10.95 -20.12
C ALA A 773 -46.10 -10.88 -20.48
N ALA A 774 -46.40 -10.23 -21.58
CA ALA A 774 -47.74 -10.06 -22.05
C ALA A 774 -47.82 -10.21 -23.57
N CYS A 775 -48.92 -10.70 -24.08
CA CYS A 775 -49.22 -10.83 -25.50
C CYS A 775 -50.68 -10.54 -25.76
N GLU A 776 -50.97 -9.86 -26.85
CA GLU A 776 -52.31 -9.61 -27.37
C GLU A 776 -53.03 -10.94 -27.61
N ASN A 777 -54.34 -11.02 -27.22
CA ASN A 777 -55.17 -12.22 -27.33
C ASN A 777 -56.65 -11.87 -27.58
N PRO A 778 -57.30 -12.39 -28.61
CA PRO A 778 -56.76 -13.33 -29.58
C PRO A 778 -55.72 -12.70 -30.48
N GLU A 779 -54.78 -13.51 -31.00
CA GLU A 779 -53.76 -13.00 -31.96
C GLU A 779 -54.47 -12.49 -33.19
N PRO A 780 -54.26 -11.21 -33.54
CA PRO A 780 -54.89 -10.65 -34.74
C PRO A 780 -54.23 -11.18 -36.03
N SER A 781 -54.83 -10.94 -37.17
CA SER A 781 -54.25 -11.27 -38.49
C SER A 781 -52.97 -10.44 -38.82
N ARG A 782 -52.70 -9.40 -38.09
CA ARG A 782 -51.45 -8.62 -38.08
C ARG A 782 -50.47 -9.19 -37.07
N LEU A 783 -49.25 -8.69 -37.02
CA LEU A 783 -48.30 -8.99 -35.96
C LEU A 783 -48.95 -8.67 -34.60
N ALA A 784 -49.01 -9.69 -33.73
CA ALA A 784 -49.53 -9.52 -32.37
C ALA A 784 -48.62 -8.59 -31.55
N THR A 785 -49.23 -7.69 -30.80
CA THR A 785 -48.55 -6.86 -29.82
C THR A 785 -48.07 -7.75 -28.66
N TRP A 786 -46.78 -7.69 -28.31
CA TRP A 786 -46.25 -8.42 -27.18
C TRP A 786 -45.06 -7.67 -26.57
N GLY A 787 -44.84 -7.85 -25.28
CA GLY A 787 -43.74 -7.26 -24.57
C GLY A 787 -43.44 -7.99 -23.25
N PHE A 788 -42.34 -7.61 -22.62
CA PHE A 788 -41.97 -8.02 -21.28
C PHE A 788 -41.44 -6.84 -20.48
N SER A 789 -41.41 -6.99 -19.16
CA SER A 789 -40.79 -6.00 -18.27
C SER A 789 -40.22 -6.67 -17.05
N ALA A 790 -39.00 -6.27 -16.68
CA ALA A 790 -38.46 -6.49 -15.34
C ALA A 790 -38.80 -5.25 -14.49
N ILE A 791 -39.45 -5.46 -13.36
CA ILE A 791 -39.99 -4.36 -12.53
C ILE A 791 -39.32 -4.41 -11.16
N PRO A 792 -38.48 -3.41 -10.82
CA PRO A 792 -37.85 -3.32 -9.50
C PRO A 792 -38.88 -2.95 -8.43
N ILE A 793 -39.27 -3.92 -7.61
CA ILE A 793 -40.34 -3.71 -6.60
C ILE A 793 -39.89 -2.76 -5.48
N SER A 794 -38.70 -3.03 -4.91
CA SER A 794 -38.19 -2.28 -3.76
C SER A 794 -37.77 -0.84 -4.07
N ARG A 795 -37.49 -0.52 -5.34
CA ARG A 795 -37.01 0.80 -5.79
C ARG A 795 -37.83 1.35 -6.97
N PHE A 796 -39.12 1.06 -6.97
CA PHE A 796 -40.00 1.36 -8.07
C PHE A 796 -40.10 2.86 -8.41
N ASP A 797 -40.18 3.73 -7.40
CA ASP A 797 -40.31 5.17 -7.61
C ASP A 797 -39.06 5.76 -8.29
N GLY A 798 -37.86 5.30 -7.92
CA GLY A 798 -36.59 5.66 -8.59
C GLY A 798 -36.52 5.15 -10.03
N TYR A 799 -37.03 3.96 -10.30
CA TYR A 799 -37.13 3.38 -11.63
C TYR A 799 -38.11 4.20 -12.51
N GLN A 800 -39.28 4.55 -12.00
CA GLN A 800 -40.25 5.40 -12.76
C GLN A 800 -39.65 6.75 -13.12
N ALA A 801 -38.96 7.40 -12.20
CA ALA A 801 -38.27 8.67 -12.46
C ALA A 801 -37.19 8.54 -13.53
N PHE A 802 -36.53 7.37 -13.62
CA PHE A 802 -35.57 7.10 -14.66
C PHE A 802 -36.18 6.82 -16.01
N VAL A 803 -37.27 6.06 -16.09
CA VAL A 803 -38.06 5.84 -17.32
C VAL A 803 -38.53 7.18 -17.92
N GLU A 804 -39.07 8.08 -17.09
CA GLU A 804 -39.49 9.40 -17.54
C GLU A 804 -38.30 10.25 -18.01
N HIS A 805 -37.17 10.20 -17.34
CA HIS A 805 -35.96 10.89 -17.78
C HIS A 805 -35.49 10.41 -19.16
N VAL A 806 -35.46 9.10 -19.42
CA VAL A 806 -35.10 8.55 -20.73
C VAL A 806 -36.10 8.97 -21.80
N ARG A 807 -37.37 8.93 -21.51
CA ARG A 807 -38.44 9.31 -22.44
C ARG A 807 -38.33 10.79 -22.88
N ILE A 808 -38.07 11.70 -21.95
CA ILE A 808 -37.87 13.13 -22.26
C ILE A 808 -36.64 13.33 -23.13
N ASN A 809 -35.50 12.69 -22.78
CA ASN A 809 -34.25 12.91 -23.48
C ASN A 809 -34.14 12.16 -24.82
N SER A 810 -34.83 11.04 -24.99
CA SER A 810 -34.94 10.37 -26.29
C SER A 810 -35.76 11.12 -27.29
N GLY A 811 -36.78 11.90 -26.86
CA GLY A 811 -37.55 12.82 -27.70
C GLY A 811 -36.77 14.01 -28.22
N GLN A 812 -35.76 14.47 -27.53
CA GLN A 812 -34.90 15.58 -27.94
C GLN A 812 -33.85 15.21 -29.03
N ARG A 813 -33.65 13.92 -29.30
CA ARG A 813 -32.74 13.45 -30.38
C ARG A 813 -33.38 13.42 -31.79
N LYS A 814 -34.66 13.75 -31.93
CA LYS A 814 -35.38 13.73 -33.20
C LYS A 814 -35.28 15.03 -33.99
N ASP A 815 -34.59 16.06 -33.46
CA ASP A 815 -34.20 17.28 -34.16
C ASP A 815 -32.70 17.28 -34.47
#